data_2112b50d45d8ab9e7b9c90b93c6f7d84
#
_entry.id   2112b50d45d8ab9e7b9c90b93c6f7d84
#
_cell.length_a   1.000
_cell.length_b   1.000
_cell.length_c   1.000
_cell.angle_alpha   90.00
_cell.angle_beta   90.00
_cell.angle_gamma   90.00
#
_symmetry.space_group_name_H-M   'P 1'
#
loop_
_entity.id
_entity.type
_entity.pdbx_description
1 polymer ?
#
loop_
_entity_poly.entity_id
_entity_poly.type
_entity_poly.pdbx_seq_one_letter_code
_entity_poly.pdbx_strand_id
1 'polypeptide(L)'
;MKISFSTLACPDFSWTDIYTMAKDLGFGGIEIRGLGEEIFAVHARPFTDERLPKTLDKLRSLGLEIPCLASGCGLKYKEDFDKNISEITQYIVLAKKLGTPYIRVLGDRYPQPEGEVDDSFVAEALKLLGTIAQGFGVCLLVETNGVYADTKRLRALLDKVNMPSVAALWDMHHPYRYAGESPRETVRNLGGFIKYVHVKDSVMVDGRPQYRMMGEGDLPIHEMLDALVDSGYDGYISLEWVKRWAQELSDAGVVFPQFANYMHDYFAGLSMKEGELQDNRSHTGKFVWPKETLIDATFPDVLDRMVKEFPDQICFKYTELDYTRTYSEFRDDVDQFARALIAMGVKKGDHVAIWATNVPQWYITFWAATKIGAVLVTVNTAYKIHEAEYLLRQSDTHTLVMIDGYKDSDYVGIIKELCPELQGSLPGKLHSKRLPVLRNVITIDSHQKGCYTWEHAMGLGDSVPPTEVENRRRHVHKDDVCNMQYTSGTTGFPKGVMLTHYNVVNNGKAIGDCMDLSTADRMMIQVPMFHCFGMVLAMTASMTHGVSMYPITAFSPRKGLHCINQEKITAFHGVPTMFIAMLEHENFEKTDFSCMRTGIMAGSPCPVKVMQDVVDKMHMNEITIVYGQTESSPGCTQSHVDDSLDVRVNTVGRPLFGVQCKIVDPETYEDLPDDVDGEFCAKGYNIMKGYYKMPEATAAAIDKDGWLHTGDLARRTPDGNFKITGRIKDMIIRGGENIYPKEIEDFIYTHPKVRDVQVIGVPDEQYGEEIMAVVILKEGETSSEEEIKDYVRTHMAKHKVPRYVSFVKEFPMNAAGKILKYKMREDAVELLKLQKADSIVTA
;
A
#
# COMPACT_ATOMS: atom_id res chain seq x y z
N MET A 1 -15.83 -5.15 15.71
CA MET A 1 -15.65 -6.48 16.38
C MET A 1 -16.77 -6.75 17.36
N LYS A 2 -17.17 -8.02 17.57
CA LYS A 2 -18.20 -8.46 18.53
C LYS A 2 -17.57 -9.42 19.53
N ILE A 3 -18.10 -9.50 20.76
CA ILE A 3 -17.63 -10.46 21.75
C ILE A 3 -18.52 -11.70 21.80
N SER A 4 -17.89 -12.86 22.03
CA SER A 4 -18.54 -14.15 22.30
C SER A 4 -17.79 -14.91 23.37
N PHE A 5 -18.31 -16.02 23.81
CA PHE A 5 -17.62 -16.96 24.69
C PHE A 5 -17.88 -18.39 24.26
N SER A 6 -16.94 -19.27 24.55
CA SER A 6 -17.08 -20.70 24.33
C SER A 6 -17.79 -21.35 25.50
N THR A 7 -18.73 -22.28 25.24
CA THR A 7 -19.43 -23.07 26.29
C THR A 7 -18.51 -24.01 27.08
N LEU A 8 -17.23 -24.09 26.72
CA LEU A 8 -16.19 -24.71 27.60
C LEU A 8 -16.09 -24.05 28.97
N ALA A 9 -16.41 -22.73 29.01
CA ALA A 9 -16.32 -21.94 30.25
C ALA A 9 -17.41 -22.26 31.26
N CYS A 10 -18.54 -22.82 30.85
CA CYS A 10 -19.73 -23.00 31.68
C CYS A 10 -20.33 -24.42 31.57
N PRO A 11 -19.55 -25.49 31.92
CA PRO A 11 -20.01 -26.87 31.76
C PRO A 11 -21.26 -27.20 32.56
N ASP A 12 -21.49 -26.53 33.68
CA ASP A 12 -22.61 -26.78 34.60
C ASP A 12 -23.86 -25.91 34.32
N PHE A 13 -23.78 -24.97 33.35
CA PHE A 13 -24.89 -24.09 32.99
C PHE A 13 -25.93 -24.80 32.13
N SER A 14 -27.22 -24.57 32.44
CA SER A 14 -28.28 -24.92 31.52
C SER A 14 -28.26 -24.03 30.27
N TRP A 15 -28.91 -24.50 29.19
CA TRP A 15 -29.02 -23.68 27.97
C TRP A 15 -29.68 -22.31 28.24
N THR A 16 -30.64 -22.28 29.17
CA THR A 16 -31.30 -21.04 29.61
C THR A 16 -30.30 -20.10 30.29
N ASP A 17 -29.48 -20.59 31.17
CA ASP A 17 -28.44 -19.79 31.87
C ASP A 17 -27.45 -19.20 30.88
N ILE A 18 -27.03 -20.01 29.86
CA ILE A 18 -26.05 -19.61 28.86
C ILE A 18 -26.57 -18.43 28.03
N TYR A 19 -27.75 -18.50 27.42
CA TYR A 19 -28.25 -17.38 26.60
C TYR A 19 -28.71 -16.19 27.42
N THR A 20 -29.18 -16.36 28.65
CA THR A 20 -29.53 -15.28 29.56
C THR A 20 -28.25 -14.51 29.95
N MET A 21 -27.21 -15.21 30.40
CA MET A 21 -25.91 -14.59 30.72
C MET A 21 -25.32 -13.86 29.53
N ALA A 22 -25.38 -14.47 28.34
CA ALA A 22 -24.91 -13.82 27.11
C ALA A 22 -25.63 -12.48 26.84
N LYS A 23 -26.96 -12.47 26.98
CA LYS A 23 -27.77 -11.27 26.78
C LYS A 23 -27.50 -10.19 27.82
N ASP A 24 -27.46 -10.57 29.09
CA ASP A 24 -27.33 -9.63 30.22
C ASP A 24 -25.96 -8.92 30.23
N LEU A 25 -24.90 -9.62 29.78
CA LEU A 25 -23.54 -9.07 29.72
C LEU A 25 -23.17 -8.46 28.36
N GLY A 26 -24.10 -8.40 27.40
CA GLY A 26 -23.88 -7.73 26.13
C GLY A 26 -23.03 -8.53 25.12
N PHE A 27 -22.94 -9.87 25.27
CA PHE A 27 -22.34 -10.70 24.23
C PHE A 27 -23.21 -10.71 22.97
N GLY A 28 -22.58 -10.72 21.80
CA GLY A 28 -23.25 -10.87 20.51
C GLY A 28 -23.40 -12.32 20.07
N GLY A 29 -22.61 -13.23 20.65
CA GLY A 29 -22.59 -14.63 20.22
C GLY A 29 -22.22 -15.63 21.29
N ILE A 30 -22.54 -16.90 21.04
CA ILE A 30 -22.23 -18.06 21.87
C ILE A 30 -21.55 -19.10 20.99
N GLU A 31 -20.30 -19.43 21.26
CA GLU A 31 -19.59 -20.52 20.60
C GLU A 31 -19.90 -21.85 21.28
N ILE A 32 -20.29 -22.85 20.52
CA ILE A 32 -20.71 -24.14 21.07
C ILE A 32 -19.60 -25.18 20.98
N ARG A 33 -19.12 -25.65 22.16
CA ARG A 33 -18.15 -26.75 22.28
C ARG A 33 -18.70 -27.89 23.16
N GLY A 34 -19.97 -28.01 23.27
CA GLY A 34 -20.72 -28.94 24.11
C GLY A 34 -21.61 -28.21 25.10
N LEU A 35 -22.63 -28.89 25.62
CA LEU A 35 -23.63 -28.33 26.53
C LEU A 35 -23.90 -29.35 27.65
N GLY A 36 -23.73 -28.96 28.92
CA GLY A 36 -23.84 -29.86 30.05
C GLY A 36 -22.85 -31.03 29.90
N GLU A 37 -23.34 -32.26 30.03
CA GLU A 37 -22.53 -33.46 29.86
C GLU A 37 -22.25 -33.83 28.39
N GLU A 38 -23.06 -33.29 27.46
CA GLU A 38 -22.95 -33.59 26.05
C GLU A 38 -21.83 -32.74 25.38
N ILE A 39 -20.76 -33.42 24.97
CA ILE A 39 -19.62 -32.77 24.32
C ILE A 39 -19.84 -32.63 22.81
N PHE A 40 -20.57 -33.55 22.22
CA PHE A 40 -20.85 -33.55 20.80
C PHE A 40 -22.08 -32.68 20.50
N ALA A 41 -21.86 -31.45 20.06
CA ALA A 41 -22.94 -30.44 19.90
C ALA A 41 -24.15 -30.92 19.09
N VAL A 42 -23.92 -31.82 18.13
CA VAL A 42 -25.00 -32.39 17.29
C VAL A 42 -26.07 -33.14 18.09
N HIS A 43 -25.66 -33.71 19.22
CA HIS A 43 -26.58 -34.47 20.09
C HIS A 43 -27.17 -33.62 21.24
N ALA A 44 -26.70 -32.38 21.38
CA ALA A 44 -27.16 -31.52 22.46
C ALA A 44 -28.66 -31.20 22.32
N ARG A 45 -29.37 -31.33 23.43
CA ARG A 45 -30.85 -31.21 23.50
C ARG A 45 -31.44 -29.98 22.83
N PRO A 46 -30.86 -28.74 22.89
CA PRO A 46 -31.41 -27.56 22.22
C PRO A 46 -31.34 -27.65 20.69
N PHE A 47 -30.52 -28.53 20.13
CA PHE A 47 -30.23 -28.62 18.69
C PHE A 47 -30.87 -29.86 18.02
N THR A 48 -31.64 -30.63 18.76
CA THR A 48 -32.46 -31.72 18.19
C THR A 48 -33.53 -31.12 17.25
N ASP A 49 -33.90 -31.84 16.21
CA ASP A 49 -34.88 -31.37 15.20
C ASP A 49 -36.21 -30.89 15.81
N GLU A 50 -36.62 -31.49 16.92
CA GLU A 50 -37.84 -31.09 17.64
C GLU A 50 -37.72 -29.71 18.32
N ARG A 51 -36.53 -29.37 18.87
CA ARG A 51 -36.31 -28.17 19.71
C ARG A 51 -35.64 -27.01 18.96
N LEU A 52 -34.98 -27.32 17.88
CA LEU A 52 -34.20 -26.36 17.10
C LEU A 52 -35.01 -25.11 16.68
N PRO A 53 -36.26 -25.21 16.19
CA PRO A 53 -37.02 -24.01 15.84
C PRO A 53 -37.24 -23.07 17.02
N LYS A 54 -37.55 -23.61 18.21
CA LYS A 54 -37.72 -22.80 19.45
C LYS A 54 -36.40 -22.18 19.90
N THR A 55 -35.28 -22.91 19.75
CA THR A 55 -33.94 -22.40 20.05
C THR A 55 -33.58 -21.21 19.14
N LEU A 56 -33.79 -21.33 17.84
CA LEU A 56 -33.54 -20.27 16.87
C LEU A 56 -34.41 -19.03 17.12
N ASP A 57 -35.71 -19.22 17.40
CA ASP A 57 -36.62 -18.13 17.71
C ASP A 57 -36.18 -17.38 18.97
N LYS A 58 -35.75 -18.13 20.00
CA LYS A 58 -35.23 -17.53 21.25
C LYS A 58 -33.97 -16.74 21.02
N LEU A 59 -32.96 -17.28 20.33
CA LEU A 59 -31.73 -16.57 20.01
C LEU A 59 -32.00 -15.30 19.21
N ARG A 60 -32.83 -15.38 18.17
CA ARG A 60 -33.26 -14.24 17.36
C ARG A 60 -33.95 -13.15 18.19
N SER A 61 -34.85 -13.55 19.12
CA SER A 61 -35.55 -12.59 19.99
C SER A 61 -34.60 -11.85 20.96
N LEU A 62 -33.45 -12.47 21.27
CA LEU A 62 -32.41 -11.88 22.13
C LEU A 62 -31.32 -11.14 21.35
N GLY A 63 -31.32 -11.23 20.02
CA GLY A 63 -30.24 -10.68 19.18
C GLY A 63 -28.90 -11.44 19.32
N LEU A 64 -28.96 -12.74 19.64
CA LEU A 64 -27.81 -13.60 19.83
C LEU A 64 -27.58 -14.50 18.60
N GLU A 65 -26.30 -14.74 18.28
CA GLU A 65 -25.86 -15.62 17.20
C GLU A 65 -25.08 -16.82 17.74
N ILE A 66 -24.97 -17.87 16.96
CA ILE A 66 -23.97 -18.92 17.17
C ILE A 66 -22.93 -18.79 16.07
N PRO A 67 -21.86 -18.01 16.30
CA PRO A 67 -20.88 -17.68 15.25
C PRO A 67 -19.98 -18.86 14.88
N CYS A 68 -19.74 -19.79 15.80
CA CYS A 68 -18.85 -20.93 15.59
C CYS A 68 -19.32 -22.18 16.34
N LEU A 69 -19.18 -23.34 15.69
CA LEU A 69 -19.26 -24.65 16.33
C LEU A 69 -17.83 -25.20 16.47
N ALA A 70 -17.38 -25.43 17.69
CA ALA A 70 -16.05 -25.95 17.94
C ALA A 70 -16.05 -27.49 18.02
N SER A 71 -15.56 -28.17 16.99
CA SER A 71 -15.40 -29.63 17.00
C SER A 71 -14.15 -30.06 17.80
N GLY A 72 -14.08 -31.36 18.17
CA GLY A 72 -12.89 -31.96 18.75
C GLY A 72 -11.99 -32.67 17.73
N CYS A 73 -12.29 -32.59 16.46
CA CYS A 73 -11.64 -33.35 15.40
C CYS A 73 -10.23 -32.87 15.14
N GLY A 74 -9.25 -33.75 15.36
CA GLY A 74 -7.84 -33.54 15.03
C GLY A 74 -7.45 -34.29 13.76
N LEU A 75 -7.00 -33.59 12.74
CA LEU A 75 -6.74 -34.14 11.41
C LEU A 75 -5.34 -34.79 11.28
N LYS A 76 -4.51 -34.75 12.31
CA LYS A 76 -3.15 -35.29 12.33
C LYS A 76 -3.10 -36.81 12.09
N TYR A 77 -4.05 -37.56 12.66
CA TYR A 77 -4.00 -39.02 12.72
C TYR A 77 -4.79 -39.67 11.58
N LYS A 78 -4.09 -40.52 10.79
CA LYS A 78 -4.67 -41.23 9.62
C LYS A 78 -5.71 -42.27 10.09
N GLU A 79 -5.50 -42.88 11.25
CA GLU A 79 -6.41 -43.84 11.85
C GLU A 79 -7.78 -43.26 12.26
N ASP A 80 -7.85 -41.95 12.54
CA ASP A 80 -9.08 -41.25 12.90
C ASP A 80 -9.80 -40.65 11.68
N PHE A 81 -9.27 -40.81 10.46
CA PHE A 81 -9.75 -40.11 9.26
C PHE A 81 -11.26 -40.30 9.01
N ASP A 82 -11.75 -41.54 8.90
CA ASP A 82 -13.16 -41.81 8.60
C ASP A 82 -14.09 -41.29 9.70
N LYS A 83 -13.68 -41.42 10.97
CA LYS A 83 -14.38 -40.87 12.11
C LYS A 83 -14.49 -39.34 12.02
N ASN A 84 -13.37 -38.66 11.76
CA ASN A 84 -13.34 -37.21 11.65
C ASN A 84 -14.18 -36.71 10.46
N ILE A 85 -14.12 -37.37 9.30
CA ILE A 85 -14.98 -37.04 8.15
C ILE A 85 -16.47 -37.17 8.53
N SER A 86 -16.86 -38.26 9.20
CA SER A 86 -18.24 -38.45 9.65
C SER A 86 -18.67 -37.39 10.66
N GLU A 87 -17.85 -37.09 11.66
CA GLU A 87 -18.15 -36.11 12.71
C GLU A 87 -18.29 -34.71 12.12
N ILE A 88 -17.32 -34.24 11.33
CA ILE A 88 -17.35 -32.90 10.73
C ILE A 88 -18.53 -32.75 9.76
N THR A 89 -18.88 -33.81 9.02
CA THR A 89 -20.05 -33.79 8.14
C THR A 89 -21.34 -33.53 8.94
N GLN A 90 -21.48 -34.14 10.12
CA GLN A 90 -22.64 -33.89 11.00
C GLN A 90 -22.64 -32.45 11.53
N TYR A 91 -21.47 -31.90 11.91
CA TYR A 91 -21.33 -30.49 12.28
C TYR A 91 -21.71 -29.54 11.14
N ILE A 92 -21.32 -29.85 9.89
CA ILE A 92 -21.69 -29.04 8.71
C ILE A 92 -23.22 -29.00 8.53
N VAL A 93 -23.90 -30.13 8.68
CA VAL A 93 -25.36 -30.19 8.61
C VAL A 93 -26.00 -29.38 9.74
N LEU A 94 -25.50 -29.48 10.97
CA LEU A 94 -25.99 -28.70 12.10
C LEU A 94 -25.73 -27.20 11.89
N ALA A 95 -24.53 -26.81 11.45
CA ALA A 95 -24.18 -25.43 11.17
C ALA A 95 -25.12 -24.80 10.16
N LYS A 96 -25.46 -25.53 9.08
CA LYS A 96 -26.45 -25.08 8.07
C LYS A 96 -27.83 -24.85 8.71
N LYS A 97 -28.29 -25.74 9.57
CA LYS A 97 -29.58 -25.61 10.27
C LYS A 97 -29.60 -24.41 11.22
N LEU A 98 -28.49 -24.15 11.91
CA LEU A 98 -28.33 -23.03 12.85
C LEU A 98 -28.07 -21.68 12.17
N GLY A 99 -27.65 -21.66 10.90
CA GLY A 99 -27.16 -20.46 10.23
C GLY A 99 -25.77 -20.06 10.70
N THR A 100 -24.99 -20.99 11.27
CA THR A 100 -23.63 -20.79 11.78
C THR A 100 -22.62 -20.81 10.64
N PRO A 101 -21.81 -19.78 10.45
CA PRO A 101 -20.88 -19.69 9.33
C PRO A 101 -19.62 -20.54 9.49
N TYR A 102 -19.19 -20.82 10.73
CA TYR A 102 -17.87 -21.38 11.02
C TYR A 102 -17.91 -22.67 11.83
N ILE A 103 -17.01 -23.60 11.49
CA ILE A 103 -16.74 -24.81 12.27
C ILE A 103 -15.23 -24.87 12.55
N ARG A 104 -14.83 -24.89 13.81
CA ARG A 104 -13.45 -25.10 14.20
C ARG A 104 -13.03 -26.57 14.03
N VAL A 105 -11.87 -26.79 13.42
CA VAL A 105 -11.17 -28.07 13.31
C VAL A 105 -9.72 -27.90 13.76
N LEU A 106 -9.11 -28.98 14.24
CA LEU A 106 -7.73 -29.00 14.70
C LEU A 106 -6.85 -29.70 13.65
N GLY A 107 -5.85 -29.02 13.16
CA GLY A 107 -4.82 -29.62 12.31
C GLY A 107 -3.91 -30.53 13.12
N ASP A 108 -3.58 -30.13 14.36
CA ASP A 108 -2.88 -30.91 15.40
C ASP A 108 -3.73 -30.92 16.68
N ARG A 109 -3.68 -32.01 17.45
CA ARG A 109 -4.65 -32.25 18.51
C ARG A 109 -4.40 -31.44 19.79
N TYR A 110 -3.13 -31.26 20.16
CA TYR A 110 -2.75 -30.62 21.41
C TYR A 110 -2.27 -29.18 21.20
N PRO A 111 -2.44 -28.27 22.19
CA PRO A 111 -1.98 -26.88 22.07
C PRO A 111 -0.48 -26.76 21.86
N GLN A 112 0.32 -27.56 22.52
CA GLN A 112 1.77 -27.60 22.32
C GLN A 112 2.12 -28.45 21.12
N PRO A 113 3.13 -28.05 20.31
CA PRO A 113 3.64 -28.87 19.22
C PRO A 113 4.23 -30.19 19.75
N GLU A 114 3.68 -31.31 19.33
CA GLU A 114 4.16 -32.64 19.70
C GLU A 114 4.30 -33.55 18.48
N GLY A 115 5.51 -34.08 18.24
CA GLY A 115 5.79 -35.02 17.16
C GLY A 115 5.65 -34.44 15.76
N GLU A 116 5.66 -35.29 14.74
CA GLU A 116 5.55 -34.91 13.34
C GLU A 116 4.09 -34.92 12.87
N VAL A 117 3.77 -33.98 11.97
CA VAL A 117 2.49 -33.87 11.27
C VAL A 117 2.74 -33.90 9.77
N ASP A 118 2.01 -34.77 9.07
CA ASP A 118 2.03 -34.86 7.61
C ASP A 118 1.10 -33.79 7.00
N ASP A 119 1.65 -32.61 6.70
CA ASP A 119 0.91 -31.48 6.13
C ASP A 119 0.22 -31.82 4.81
N SER A 120 0.72 -32.82 4.07
CA SER A 120 0.08 -33.27 2.82
C SER A 120 -1.21 -34.01 3.10
N PHE A 121 -1.19 -34.89 4.08
CA PHE A 121 -2.39 -35.62 4.52
C PHE A 121 -3.45 -34.68 5.11
N VAL A 122 -3.04 -33.74 5.99
CA VAL A 122 -3.94 -32.71 6.54
C VAL A 122 -4.56 -31.86 5.45
N ALA A 123 -3.77 -31.46 4.43
CA ALA A 123 -4.28 -30.69 3.29
C ALA A 123 -5.33 -31.47 2.48
N GLU A 124 -5.11 -32.76 2.22
CA GLU A 124 -6.06 -33.63 1.51
C GLU A 124 -7.36 -33.81 2.31
N ALA A 125 -7.27 -34.04 3.62
CA ALA A 125 -8.43 -34.11 4.49
C ALA A 125 -9.24 -32.78 4.49
N LEU A 126 -8.56 -31.66 4.57
CA LEU A 126 -9.19 -30.33 4.51
C LEU A 126 -9.81 -30.04 3.15
N LYS A 127 -9.24 -30.50 2.03
CA LYS A 127 -9.84 -30.37 0.69
C LYS A 127 -11.15 -31.15 0.57
N LEU A 128 -11.15 -32.38 1.06
CA LEU A 128 -12.35 -33.21 1.05
C LEU A 128 -13.47 -32.57 1.89
N LEU A 129 -13.15 -32.24 3.15
CA LEU A 129 -14.10 -31.64 4.08
C LEU A 129 -14.53 -30.23 3.62
N GLY A 130 -13.60 -29.44 3.08
CA GLY A 130 -13.87 -28.11 2.52
C GLY A 130 -14.82 -28.16 1.34
N THR A 131 -14.71 -29.20 0.50
CA THR A 131 -15.65 -29.42 -0.62
C THR A 131 -17.05 -29.66 -0.10
N ILE A 132 -17.20 -30.50 0.94
CA ILE A 132 -18.51 -30.74 1.58
C ILE A 132 -19.03 -29.43 2.20
N ALA A 133 -18.23 -28.74 3.00
CA ALA A 133 -18.59 -27.50 3.68
C ALA A 133 -19.04 -26.40 2.69
N GLN A 134 -18.34 -26.27 1.57
CA GLN A 134 -18.69 -25.32 0.50
C GLN A 134 -20.11 -25.54 -0.04
N GLY A 135 -20.50 -26.80 -0.23
CA GLY A 135 -21.85 -27.15 -0.69
C GLY A 135 -22.96 -26.71 0.28
N PHE A 136 -22.64 -26.50 1.56
CA PHE A 136 -23.57 -26.05 2.59
C PHE A 136 -23.43 -24.56 2.94
N GLY A 137 -22.45 -23.86 2.37
CA GLY A 137 -22.17 -22.44 2.67
C GLY A 137 -21.50 -22.25 4.05
N VAL A 138 -20.75 -23.22 4.51
CA VAL A 138 -20.03 -23.23 5.79
C VAL A 138 -18.53 -23.19 5.55
N CYS A 139 -17.78 -22.53 6.42
CA CYS A 139 -16.32 -22.45 6.37
C CYS A 139 -15.68 -23.20 7.56
N LEU A 140 -14.72 -24.06 7.25
CA LEU A 140 -13.91 -24.76 8.24
C LEU A 140 -12.75 -23.88 8.65
N LEU A 141 -12.54 -23.72 9.97
CA LEU A 141 -11.45 -22.91 10.51
C LEU A 141 -10.41 -23.82 11.17
N VAL A 142 -9.22 -23.82 10.62
CA VAL A 142 -8.07 -24.50 11.21
C VAL A 142 -7.53 -23.61 12.32
N GLU A 143 -7.56 -24.10 13.56
CA GLU A 143 -7.05 -23.37 14.72
C GLU A 143 -5.52 -23.33 14.72
N THR A 144 -4.94 -22.21 15.18
CA THR A 144 -3.49 -22.05 15.42
C THR A 144 -3.04 -22.91 16.60
N ASN A 145 -3.06 -24.25 16.45
CA ASN A 145 -2.88 -25.23 17.51
C ASN A 145 -1.77 -26.23 17.17
N GLY A 146 -1.00 -26.66 18.16
CA GLY A 146 0.09 -27.61 17.99
C GLY A 146 1.16 -27.09 17.03
N VAL A 147 1.55 -27.89 16.03
CA VAL A 147 2.55 -27.48 15.03
C VAL A 147 2.09 -26.30 14.18
N TYR A 148 0.79 -26.04 14.11
CA TYR A 148 0.21 -24.90 13.42
C TYR A 148 0.12 -23.62 14.28
N ALA A 149 0.64 -23.66 15.51
CA ALA A 149 0.99 -22.44 16.24
C ALA A 149 2.10 -21.65 15.54
N ASP A 150 2.97 -22.31 14.75
CA ASP A 150 3.77 -21.66 13.70
C ASP A 150 2.84 -21.24 12.56
N THR A 151 2.51 -19.96 12.54
CA THR A 151 1.52 -19.44 11.58
C THR A 151 2.02 -19.37 10.14
N LYS A 152 3.35 -19.39 9.90
CA LYS A 152 3.92 -19.56 8.55
C LYS A 152 3.62 -20.95 8.02
N ARG A 153 3.73 -21.98 8.88
CA ARG A 153 3.37 -23.36 8.52
C ARG A 153 1.87 -23.49 8.27
N LEU A 154 1.03 -22.89 9.12
CA LEU A 154 -0.42 -22.87 8.90
C LEU A 154 -0.74 -22.15 7.58
N ARG A 155 -0.10 -21.03 7.30
CA ARG A 155 -0.28 -20.31 6.02
C ARG A 155 0.08 -21.19 4.82
N ALA A 156 1.20 -21.88 4.85
CA ALA A 156 1.60 -22.81 3.79
C ALA A 156 0.57 -23.94 3.58
N LEU A 157 0.00 -24.46 4.68
CA LEU A 157 -1.09 -25.44 4.62
C LEU A 157 -2.33 -24.86 3.94
N LEU A 158 -2.78 -23.66 4.33
CA LEU A 158 -3.96 -23.01 3.77
C LEU A 158 -3.77 -22.67 2.29
N ASP A 159 -2.57 -22.22 1.89
CA ASP A 159 -2.22 -21.98 0.49
C ASP A 159 -2.24 -23.28 -0.34
N LYS A 160 -1.81 -24.40 0.24
CA LYS A 160 -1.85 -25.73 -0.41
C LYS A 160 -3.27 -26.25 -0.54
N VAL A 161 -4.14 -26.00 0.45
CA VAL A 161 -5.56 -26.35 0.42
C VAL A 161 -6.28 -25.51 -0.63
N ASN A 162 -6.06 -24.22 -0.66
CA ASN A 162 -6.56 -23.27 -1.65
C ASN A 162 -8.09 -23.36 -1.87
N MET A 163 -8.87 -23.28 -0.81
CA MET A 163 -10.35 -23.36 -0.85
C MET A 163 -10.99 -22.23 -0.04
N PRO A 164 -12.04 -21.56 -0.55
CA PRO A 164 -12.74 -20.49 0.17
C PRO A 164 -13.49 -20.98 1.42
N SER A 165 -13.78 -22.26 1.47
CA SER A 165 -14.44 -22.93 2.59
C SER A 165 -13.47 -23.39 3.68
N VAL A 166 -12.18 -23.02 3.60
CA VAL A 166 -11.17 -23.34 4.61
C VAL A 166 -10.37 -22.07 4.94
N ALA A 167 -10.32 -21.72 6.21
CA ALA A 167 -9.66 -20.52 6.70
C ALA A 167 -8.99 -20.79 8.07
N ALA A 168 -8.58 -19.74 8.79
CA ALA A 168 -7.94 -19.84 10.09
C ALA A 168 -8.82 -19.35 11.24
N LEU A 169 -8.69 -20.02 12.38
CA LEU A 169 -9.04 -19.50 13.69
C LEU A 169 -7.74 -19.13 14.41
N TRP A 170 -7.58 -17.86 14.75
CA TRP A 170 -6.45 -17.44 15.55
C TRP A 170 -6.75 -17.58 17.03
N ASP A 171 -6.16 -18.57 17.68
CA ASP A 171 -6.05 -18.56 19.13
C ASP A 171 -4.85 -17.68 19.50
N MET A 172 -5.10 -16.56 20.15
CA MET A 172 -4.06 -15.55 20.46
C MET A 172 -2.95 -16.09 21.35
N HIS A 173 -3.26 -17.07 22.17
CA HIS A 173 -2.33 -17.66 23.12
C HIS A 173 -1.24 -18.54 22.46
N HIS A 174 -1.63 -19.37 21.47
CA HIS A 174 -0.75 -20.45 21.00
C HIS A 174 0.44 -19.96 20.18
N PRO A 175 0.32 -19.11 19.15
CA PRO A 175 1.47 -18.59 18.41
C PRO A 175 2.45 -17.84 19.30
N TYR A 176 1.95 -17.02 20.22
CA TYR A 176 2.80 -16.28 21.14
C TYR A 176 3.57 -17.20 22.09
N ARG A 177 2.89 -18.19 22.73
CA ARG A 177 3.47 -19.08 23.73
C ARG A 177 4.38 -20.15 23.15
N TYR A 178 3.99 -20.74 22.00
CA TYR A 178 4.62 -21.95 21.51
C TYR A 178 5.47 -21.75 20.27
N ALA A 179 5.20 -20.71 19.49
CA ALA A 179 6.02 -20.34 18.32
C ALA A 179 6.87 -19.08 18.54
N GLY A 180 6.64 -18.35 19.63
CA GLY A 180 7.37 -17.09 19.93
C GLY A 180 7.04 -15.97 18.96
N GLU A 181 5.90 -16.04 18.29
CA GLU A 181 5.47 -15.03 17.32
C GLU A 181 4.87 -13.80 18.01
N SER A 182 5.23 -12.62 17.56
CA SER A 182 4.53 -11.39 17.96
C SER A 182 3.12 -11.34 17.36
N PRO A 183 2.16 -10.64 17.99
CA PRO A 183 0.80 -10.48 17.45
C PRO A 183 0.77 -9.98 16.00
N ARG A 184 1.61 -9.00 15.69
CA ARG A 184 1.73 -8.43 14.32
C ARG A 184 2.31 -9.44 13.33
N GLU A 185 3.20 -10.33 13.76
CA GLU A 185 3.74 -11.39 12.91
C GLU A 185 2.67 -12.42 12.57
N THR A 186 1.89 -12.87 13.55
CA THR A 186 0.75 -13.79 13.33
C THR A 186 -0.26 -13.22 12.34
N VAL A 187 -0.68 -11.97 12.56
CA VAL A 187 -1.61 -11.28 11.63
C VAL A 187 -0.97 -11.11 10.25
N ARG A 188 0.35 -10.81 10.18
CA ARG A 188 1.10 -10.75 8.92
C ARG A 188 1.07 -12.07 8.16
N ASN A 189 1.26 -13.17 8.85
CA ASN A 189 1.32 -14.49 8.21
C ASN A 189 -0.06 -14.95 7.75
N LEU A 190 -1.11 -14.76 8.55
CA LEU A 190 -2.46 -15.27 8.27
C LEU A 190 -3.37 -14.28 7.54
N GLY A 191 -3.23 -12.97 7.80
CA GLY A 191 -3.99 -11.93 7.10
C GLY A 191 -5.49 -12.20 7.02
N GLY A 192 -6.06 -12.06 5.84
CA GLY A 192 -7.49 -12.25 5.57
C GLY A 192 -8.03 -13.68 5.79
N PHE A 193 -7.16 -14.66 6.09
CA PHE A 193 -7.59 -16.00 6.49
C PHE A 193 -8.18 -16.04 7.91
N ILE A 194 -7.84 -15.08 8.79
CA ILE A 194 -8.42 -15.01 10.14
C ILE A 194 -9.91 -14.68 10.03
N LYS A 195 -10.75 -15.62 10.43
CA LYS A 195 -12.22 -15.44 10.41
C LYS A 195 -12.86 -15.49 11.79
N TYR A 196 -12.14 -16.00 12.76
CA TYR A 196 -12.59 -16.13 14.14
C TYR A 196 -11.38 -16.09 15.08
N VAL A 197 -11.58 -15.60 16.28
CA VAL A 197 -10.48 -15.41 17.26
C VAL A 197 -10.86 -15.98 18.60
N HIS A 198 -9.96 -16.79 19.17
CA HIS A 198 -9.96 -17.17 20.57
C HIS A 198 -9.02 -16.30 21.38
N VAL A 199 -9.48 -15.85 22.55
CA VAL A 199 -8.66 -15.10 23.49
C VAL A 199 -8.74 -15.74 24.88
N LYS A 200 -7.61 -15.78 25.55
CA LYS A 200 -7.44 -16.19 26.94
C LYS A 200 -6.12 -15.62 27.45
N ASP A 201 -6.03 -15.37 28.73
CA ASP A 201 -4.80 -14.88 29.37
C ASP A 201 -4.15 -15.93 30.25
N SER A 202 -2.84 -15.84 30.45
CA SER A 202 -2.07 -16.79 31.25
C SER A 202 -0.74 -16.21 31.70
N VAL A 203 -0.10 -16.88 32.67
CA VAL A 203 1.32 -16.73 33.00
C VAL A 203 2.02 -18.07 32.84
N MET A 204 3.33 -18.08 32.59
CA MET A 204 4.11 -19.32 32.55
C MET A 204 4.69 -19.61 33.92
N VAL A 205 4.34 -20.78 34.49
CA VAL A 205 4.88 -21.28 35.76
C VAL A 205 5.45 -22.67 35.50
N ASP A 206 6.71 -22.89 35.84
CA ASP A 206 7.43 -24.16 35.63
C ASP A 206 7.26 -24.75 34.21
N GLY A 207 7.27 -23.89 33.19
CA GLY A 207 7.14 -24.27 31.78
C GLY A 207 5.72 -24.65 31.33
N ARG A 208 4.71 -24.42 32.17
CA ARG A 208 3.29 -24.67 31.85
C ARG A 208 2.46 -23.41 31.98
N PRO A 209 1.48 -23.19 31.09
CA PRO A 209 0.59 -22.07 31.21
C PRO A 209 -0.39 -22.24 32.36
N GLN A 210 -0.47 -21.24 33.22
CA GLN A 210 -1.55 -21.09 34.21
C GLN A 210 -2.47 -19.99 33.75
N TYR A 211 -3.73 -20.32 33.47
CA TYR A 211 -4.72 -19.37 32.99
C TYR A 211 -5.06 -18.30 34.04
N ARG A 212 -5.28 -17.09 33.59
CA ARG A 212 -5.63 -15.92 34.41
C ARG A 212 -6.81 -15.21 33.78
N MET A 213 -7.54 -14.43 34.56
CA MET A 213 -8.56 -13.52 33.99
C MET A 213 -7.89 -12.51 33.08
N MET A 214 -8.67 -11.94 32.14
CA MET A 214 -8.13 -11.03 31.16
C MET A 214 -7.42 -9.83 31.78
N GLY A 215 -6.19 -9.59 31.40
CA GLY A 215 -5.35 -8.52 31.92
C GLY A 215 -4.58 -8.86 33.20
N GLU A 216 -4.75 -10.06 33.78
CA GLU A 216 -4.01 -10.54 34.97
C GLU A 216 -2.85 -11.48 34.60
N GLY A 217 -2.68 -11.79 33.33
CA GLY A 217 -1.58 -12.59 32.80
C GLY A 217 -0.43 -11.73 32.29
N ASP A 218 0.45 -12.34 31.49
CA ASP A 218 1.59 -11.69 30.88
C ASP A 218 1.56 -11.75 29.33
N LEU A 219 0.39 -12.10 28.75
CA LEU A 219 0.20 -11.97 27.31
C LEU A 219 -0.03 -10.49 26.95
N PRO A 220 0.52 -10.05 25.81
CA PRO A 220 0.32 -8.68 25.34
C PRO A 220 -1.09 -8.51 24.68
N ILE A 221 -2.15 -8.68 25.48
CA ILE A 221 -3.54 -8.72 24.98
C ILE A 221 -3.90 -7.45 24.23
N HIS A 222 -3.50 -6.26 24.71
CA HIS A 222 -3.76 -5.00 24.03
C HIS A 222 -3.09 -4.96 22.64
N GLU A 223 -1.83 -5.41 22.53
CA GLU A 223 -1.15 -5.47 21.23
C GLU A 223 -1.80 -6.49 20.27
N MET A 224 -2.35 -7.59 20.82
CA MET A 224 -3.09 -8.60 20.05
C MET A 224 -4.39 -8.03 19.50
N LEU A 225 -5.12 -7.28 20.33
CA LEU A 225 -6.36 -6.61 19.92
C LEU A 225 -6.08 -5.46 18.95
N ASP A 226 -5.03 -4.68 19.20
CA ASP A 226 -4.60 -3.60 18.29
C ASP A 226 -4.20 -4.17 16.92
N ALA A 227 -3.51 -5.31 16.86
CA ALA A 227 -3.17 -5.97 15.59
C ALA A 227 -4.42 -6.40 14.79
N LEU A 228 -5.49 -6.84 15.48
CA LEU A 228 -6.78 -7.12 14.83
C LEU A 228 -7.44 -5.86 14.30
N VAL A 229 -7.46 -4.78 15.09
CA VAL A 229 -8.00 -3.48 14.67
C VAL A 229 -7.27 -2.98 13.43
N ASP A 230 -5.93 -2.98 13.47
CA ASP A 230 -5.07 -2.55 12.38
C ASP A 230 -5.30 -3.37 11.09
N SER A 231 -5.65 -4.67 11.22
CA SER A 231 -5.95 -5.54 10.08
C SER A 231 -7.35 -5.35 9.50
N GLY A 232 -8.18 -4.53 10.12
CA GLY A 232 -9.58 -4.36 9.73
C GLY A 232 -10.48 -5.56 10.09
N TYR A 233 -10.06 -6.41 11.01
CA TYR A 233 -10.87 -7.53 11.48
C TYR A 233 -12.12 -7.02 12.20
N ASP A 234 -13.29 -7.53 11.81
CA ASP A 234 -14.59 -7.12 12.39
C ASP A 234 -15.44 -8.29 12.91
N GLY A 235 -14.84 -9.47 12.94
CA GLY A 235 -15.48 -10.71 13.41
C GLY A 235 -15.66 -10.79 14.91
N TYR A 236 -15.79 -12.01 15.39
CA TYR A 236 -15.96 -12.32 16.81
C TYR A 236 -14.64 -12.56 17.52
N ILE A 237 -14.51 -12.03 18.74
CA ILE A 237 -13.49 -12.37 19.72
C ILE A 237 -14.17 -13.21 20.79
N SER A 238 -13.80 -14.48 20.86
CA SER A 238 -14.41 -15.47 21.76
C SER A 238 -13.51 -15.77 22.94
N LEU A 239 -14.03 -15.59 24.15
CA LEU A 239 -13.34 -16.06 25.34
C LEU A 239 -13.31 -17.58 25.37
N GLU A 240 -12.13 -18.18 25.26
CA GLU A 240 -11.93 -19.62 25.42
C GLU A 240 -11.43 -19.95 26.85
N TRP A 241 -12.35 -19.95 27.81
CA TRP A 241 -12.06 -20.35 29.20
C TRP A 241 -12.30 -21.83 29.37
N VAL A 242 -11.25 -22.60 29.62
CA VAL A 242 -11.25 -24.06 29.52
C VAL A 242 -11.69 -24.76 30.81
N LYS A 243 -12.63 -24.20 31.58
CA LYS A 243 -13.17 -24.74 32.87
C LYS A 243 -13.58 -26.20 32.80
N ARG A 244 -14.15 -26.61 31.63
CA ARG A 244 -14.52 -28.02 31.41
C ARG A 244 -13.36 -29.00 31.58
N TRP A 245 -12.14 -28.59 31.25
CA TRP A 245 -10.93 -29.41 31.30
C TRP A 245 -10.06 -29.13 32.53
N ALA A 246 -10.24 -27.98 33.17
CA ALA A 246 -9.46 -27.47 34.30
C ALA A 246 -10.43 -26.96 35.38
N GLN A 247 -10.94 -27.86 36.18
CA GLN A 247 -12.02 -27.58 37.15
C GLN A 247 -11.63 -26.57 38.24
N GLU A 248 -10.33 -26.37 38.47
CA GLU A 248 -9.78 -25.39 39.41
C GLU A 248 -9.93 -23.94 38.96
N LEU A 249 -10.23 -23.71 37.67
CA LEU A 249 -10.43 -22.37 37.15
C LEU A 249 -11.69 -21.70 37.72
N SER A 250 -11.69 -20.37 37.79
CA SER A 250 -12.83 -19.54 38.22
C SER A 250 -14.13 -19.86 37.46
N ASP A 251 -15.26 -19.72 38.11
CA ASP A 251 -16.56 -20.00 37.51
C ASP A 251 -17.00 -18.95 36.50
N ALA A 252 -17.83 -19.36 35.54
CA ALA A 252 -18.34 -18.50 34.46
C ALA A 252 -19.02 -17.21 34.98
N GLY A 253 -19.72 -17.31 36.12
CA GLY A 253 -20.34 -16.17 36.78
C GLY A 253 -19.36 -15.07 37.23
N VAL A 254 -18.09 -15.36 37.33
CA VAL A 254 -17.01 -14.41 37.63
C VAL A 254 -16.27 -13.99 36.38
N VAL A 255 -15.95 -14.95 35.51
CA VAL A 255 -15.08 -14.71 34.35
C VAL A 255 -15.80 -13.96 33.22
N PHE A 256 -17.07 -14.25 32.96
CA PHE A 256 -17.82 -13.59 31.89
C PHE A 256 -18.03 -12.09 32.13
N PRO A 257 -18.48 -11.63 33.34
CA PRO A 257 -18.56 -10.20 33.62
C PRO A 257 -17.20 -9.50 33.51
N GLN A 258 -16.12 -10.12 34.00
CA GLN A 258 -14.79 -9.56 33.95
C GLN A 258 -14.30 -9.40 32.50
N PHE A 259 -14.47 -10.46 31.70
CA PHE A 259 -14.13 -10.38 30.26
C PHE A 259 -14.96 -9.34 29.51
N ALA A 260 -16.28 -9.31 29.72
CA ALA A 260 -17.16 -8.33 29.07
C ALA A 260 -16.73 -6.90 29.43
N ASN A 261 -16.45 -6.61 30.68
CA ASN A 261 -15.98 -5.30 31.14
C ASN A 261 -14.62 -4.95 30.50
N TYR A 262 -13.65 -5.88 30.55
CA TYR A 262 -12.33 -5.69 29.95
C TYR A 262 -12.44 -5.31 28.45
N MET A 263 -13.27 -6.02 27.71
CA MET A 263 -13.47 -5.74 26.27
C MET A 263 -14.24 -4.43 26.03
N HIS A 264 -15.24 -4.12 26.86
CA HIS A 264 -15.95 -2.83 26.79
C HIS A 264 -15.02 -1.67 27.06
N ASP A 265 -14.14 -1.77 28.06
CA ASP A 265 -13.14 -0.73 28.38
C ASP A 265 -12.14 -0.57 27.22
N TYR A 266 -11.71 -1.67 26.61
CA TYR A 266 -10.85 -1.63 25.43
C TYR A 266 -11.55 -0.92 24.25
N PHE A 267 -12.82 -1.27 23.95
CA PHE A 267 -13.57 -0.64 22.86
C PHE A 267 -13.88 0.84 23.17
N ALA A 268 -14.15 1.20 24.41
CA ALA A 268 -14.31 2.59 24.82
C ALA A 268 -13.00 3.38 24.64
N GLY A 269 -11.84 2.77 24.97
CA GLY A 269 -10.54 3.36 24.73
C GLY A 269 -10.24 3.59 23.23
N LEU A 270 -10.64 2.66 22.35
CA LEU A 270 -10.56 2.88 20.90
C LEU A 270 -11.42 4.05 20.45
N SER A 271 -12.68 4.13 20.94
CA SER A 271 -13.59 5.21 20.61
C SER A 271 -13.05 6.57 21.07
N MET A 272 -12.40 6.64 22.23
CA MET A 272 -11.74 7.86 22.73
C MET A 272 -10.51 8.22 21.90
N LYS A 273 -9.67 7.25 21.54
CA LYS A 273 -8.51 7.47 20.66
C LYS A 273 -8.96 7.92 19.26
N GLU A 274 -9.99 7.28 18.69
CA GLU A 274 -10.59 7.70 17.43
C GLU A 274 -11.15 9.13 17.53
N GLY A 275 -11.78 9.51 18.64
CA GLY A 275 -12.27 10.86 18.88
C GLY A 275 -11.15 11.92 18.92
N GLU A 276 -10.04 11.64 19.58
CA GLU A 276 -8.87 12.52 19.62
C GLU A 276 -8.17 12.64 18.26
N LEU A 277 -8.03 11.53 17.53
CA LEU A 277 -7.41 11.51 16.21
C LEU A 277 -8.31 12.08 15.10
N GLN A 278 -9.63 12.15 15.34
CA GLN A 278 -10.60 12.72 14.41
C GLN A 278 -10.80 14.21 14.57
N ASP A 279 -10.31 14.80 15.64
CA ASP A 279 -10.36 16.26 15.86
C ASP A 279 -9.22 16.93 15.06
N ASN A 280 -9.44 17.03 13.76
CA ASN A 280 -8.60 17.84 12.88
C ASN A 280 -9.06 19.31 13.01
N ARG A 281 -8.23 20.14 13.62
CA ARG A 281 -8.54 21.56 13.97
C ARG A 281 -8.99 22.42 12.78
N SER A 282 -8.60 22.06 11.57
CA SER A 282 -8.96 22.76 10.34
C SER A 282 -10.10 22.09 9.54
N HIS A 283 -10.54 20.89 9.90
CA HIS A 283 -11.48 20.09 9.10
C HIS A 283 -12.51 19.39 9.97
N THR A 284 -13.68 19.13 9.40
CA THR A 284 -14.80 18.41 10.04
C THR A 284 -14.82 16.91 9.70
N GLY A 285 -13.79 16.43 9.00
CA GLY A 285 -13.69 15.04 8.55
C GLY A 285 -13.26 14.05 9.63
N LYS A 286 -13.29 12.77 9.28
CA LYS A 286 -12.82 11.67 10.11
C LYS A 286 -11.48 11.14 9.62
N PHE A 287 -10.61 10.72 10.55
CA PHE A 287 -9.51 9.82 10.25
C PHE A 287 -10.00 8.37 10.29
N VAL A 288 -9.64 7.59 9.29
CA VAL A 288 -10.07 6.18 9.15
C VAL A 288 -9.18 5.25 9.98
N TRP A 289 -7.91 5.60 10.09
CA TRP A 289 -6.89 4.83 10.81
C TRP A 289 -6.22 5.70 11.85
N PRO A 290 -5.80 5.12 12.99
CA PRO A 290 -4.99 5.87 13.96
C PRO A 290 -3.70 6.38 13.30
N LYS A 291 -3.29 7.62 13.61
CA LYS A 291 -2.00 8.15 13.17
C LYS A 291 -0.84 7.35 13.73
N GLU A 292 0.30 7.37 13.04
CA GLU A 292 1.51 6.66 13.46
C GLU A 292 1.30 5.16 13.70
N THR A 293 0.44 4.53 12.90
CA THR A 293 0.27 3.08 12.84
C THR A 293 0.45 2.59 11.42
N LEU A 294 0.83 1.31 11.26
CA LEU A 294 0.93 0.66 9.96
C LEU A 294 -0.31 -0.21 9.72
N ILE A 295 -0.81 -0.17 8.49
CA ILE A 295 -1.94 -0.98 8.03
C ILE A 295 -1.42 -2.35 7.60
N ASP A 296 -1.89 -3.40 8.24
CA ASP A 296 -1.48 -4.79 7.97
C ASP A 296 -2.50 -5.48 7.05
N ALA A 297 -2.71 -4.88 5.87
CA ALA A 297 -3.71 -5.28 4.88
C ALA A 297 -3.18 -5.17 3.45
N THR A 298 -3.86 -5.83 2.52
CA THR A 298 -3.60 -5.68 1.09
C THR A 298 -4.24 -4.41 0.54
N PHE A 299 -3.82 -3.99 -0.63
CA PHE A 299 -4.39 -2.81 -1.30
C PHE A 299 -5.91 -2.91 -1.55
N PRO A 300 -6.45 -4.07 -2.02
CA PRO A 300 -7.90 -4.27 -2.11
C PRO A 300 -8.65 -4.22 -0.78
N ASP A 301 -8.02 -4.67 0.32
CA ASP A 301 -8.65 -4.65 1.64
C ASP A 301 -8.89 -3.23 2.14
N VAL A 302 -8.00 -2.28 1.76
CA VAL A 302 -8.18 -0.86 2.06
C VAL A 302 -9.44 -0.32 1.37
N LEU A 303 -9.67 -0.66 0.09
CA LEU A 303 -10.90 -0.26 -0.61
C LEU A 303 -12.15 -0.85 0.07
N ASP A 304 -12.13 -2.12 0.42
CA ASP A 304 -13.26 -2.77 1.09
C ASP A 304 -13.55 -2.12 2.46
N ARG A 305 -12.51 -1.68 3.19
CA ARG A 305 -12.66 -0.90 4.43
C ARG A 305 -13.36 0.44 4.15
N MET A 306 -12.93 1.17 3.09
CA MET A 306 -13.57 2.44 2.73
C MET A 306 -15.02 2.25 2.32
N VAL A 307 -15.33 1.21 1.56
CA VAL A 307 -16.72 0.88 1.17
C VAL A 307 -17.59 0.60 2.41
N LYS A 308 -17.06 -0.08 3.40
CA LYS A 308 -17.77 -0.36 4.64
C LYS A 308 -18.07 0.91 5.45
N GLU A 309 -17.08 1.81 5.55
CA GLU A 309 -17.18 3.04 6.35
C GLU A 309 -17.94 4.16 5.62
N PHE A 310 -17.73 4.31 4.31
CA PHE A 310 -18.21 5.45 3.51
C PHE A 310 -18.76 5.03 2.14
N PRO A 311 -19.74 4.10 2.06
CA PRO A 311 -20.21 3.52 0.79
C PRO A 311 -20.67 4.57 -0.22
N ASP A 312 -21.34 5.62 0.25
CA ASP A 312 -21.98 6.64 -0.57
C ASP A 312 -21.12 7.90 -0.81
N GLN A 313 -19.91 7.96 -0.19
CA GLN A 313 -19.01 9.07 -0.43
C GLN A 313 -18.39 8.95 -1.83
N ILE A 314 -18.20 10.10 -2.50
CA ILE A 314 -17.50 10.15 -3.78
C ILE A 314 -16.08 9.60 -3.58
N CYS A 315 -15.72 8.57 -4.34
CA CYS A 315 -14.38 8.03 -4.44
C CYS A 315 -13.63 8.74 -5.57
N PHE A 316 -14.19 8.70 -6.79
CA PHE A 316 -13.62 9.37 -7.96
C PHE A 316 -14.67 10.19 -8.70
N LYS A 317 -14.31 11.41 -9.07
CA LYS A 317 -15.11 12.28 -9.93
C LYS A 317 -14.20 13.03 -10.90
N TYR A 318 -14.59 13.07 -12.17
CA TYR A 318 -13.94 13.93 -13.17
C TYR A 318 -14.77 15.19 -13.42
N THR A 319 -14.09 16.32 -13.52
CA THR A 319 -14.72 17.58 -13.89
C THR A 319 -15.00 17.66 -15.41
N GLU A 320 -14.22 16.90 -16.19
CA GLU A 320 -14.23 16.99 -17.67
C GLU A 320 -14.86 15.77 -18.36
N LEU A 321 -15.03 14.68 -17.64
CA LEU A 321 -15.63 13.44 -18.14
C LEU A 321 -16.92 13.15 -17.36
N ASP A 322 -17.89 12.54 -18.03
CA ASP A 322 -19.09 12.02 -17.38
C ASP A 322 -18.76 10.73 -16.61
N TYR A 323 -17.95 10.88 -15.56
CA TYR A 323 -17.57 9.77 -14.67
C TYR A 323 -17.54 10.23 -13.22
N THR A 324 -18.46 9.69 -12.44
CA THR A 324 -18.52 9.85 -10.98
C THR A 324 -18.82 8.49 -10.37
N ARG A 325 -18.07 8.11 -9.34
CA ARG A 325 -18.25 6.87 -8.57
C ARG A 325 -18.14 7.13 -7.08
N THR A 326 -19.10 6.61 -6.34
CA THR A 326 -18.96 6.42 -4.90
C THR A 326 -17.96 5.31 -4.61
N TYR A 327 -17.53 5.16 -3.34
CA TYR A 327 -16.65 4.06 -2.96
C TYR A 327 -17.27 2.69 -3.29
N SER A 328 -18.59 2.53 -3.07
CA SER A 328 -19.32 1.30 -3.39
C SER A 328 -19.35 1.02 -4.90
N GLU A 329 -19.72 2.00 -5.71
CA GLU A 329 -19.77 1.87 -7.18
C GLU A 329 -18.37 1.62 -7.78
N PHE A 330 -17.35 2.27 -7.22
CA PHE A 330 -15.96 2.04 -7.67
C PHE A 330 -15.51 0.60 -7.37
N ARG A 331 -15.82 0.06 -6.18
CA ARG A 331 -15.55 -1.35 -5.90
C ARG A 331 -16.26 -2.28 -6.88
N ASP A 332 -17.50 -1.98 -7.26
CA ASP A 332 -18.26 -2.79 -8.21
C ASP A 332 -17.59 -2.79 -9.60
N ASP A 333 -17.09 -1.63 -10.07
CA ASP A 333 -16.30 -1.53 -11.31
C ASP A 333 -15.01 -2.37 -11.21
N VAL A 334 -14.31 -2.31 -10.05
CA VAL A 334 -13.09 -3.10 -9.77
C VAL A 334 -13.39 -4.59 -9.78
N ASP A 335 -14.46 -5.03 -9.13
CA ASP A 335 -14.84 -6.45 -9.06
C ASP A 335 -15.24 -6.98 -10.43
N GLN A 336 -15.92 -6.17 -11.23
CA GLN A 336 -16.29 -6.55 -12.61
C GLN A 336 -15.05 -6.73 -13.47
N PHE A 337 -14.08 -5.81 -13.39
CA PHE A 337 -12.85 -5.95 -14.18
C PHE A 337 -11.93 -7.05 -13.64
N ALA A 338 -11.91 -7.30 -12.32
CA ALA A 338 -11.21 -8.44 -11.74
C ALA A 338 -11.75 -9.77 -12.29
N ARG A 339 -13.08 -9.91 -12.39
CA ARG A 339 -13.73 -11.06 -13.04
C ARG A 339 -13.34 -11.16 -14.52
N ALA A 340 -13.27 -10.04 -15.23
CA ALA A 340 -12.83 -9.98 -16.62
C ALA A 340 -11.39 -10.47 -16.80
N LEU A 341 -10.47 -10.03 -15.95
CA LEU A 341 -9.07 -10.48 -15.94
C LEU A 341 -8.98 -12.00 -15.70
N ILE A 342 -9.79 -12.55 -14.79
CA ILE A 342 -9.88 -14.00 -14.55
C ILE A 342 -10.38 -14.72 -15.80
N ALA A 343 -11.43 -14.21 -16.46
CA ALA A 343 -11.97 -14.79 -17.71
C ALA A 343 -10.93 -14.80 -18.84
N MET A 344 -10.07 -13.79 -18.90
CA MET A 344 -8.94 -13.69 -19.84
C MET A 344 -7.72 -14.54 -19.44
N GLY A 345 -7.81 -15.31 -18.36
CA GLY A 345 -6.79 -16.27 -17.95
C GLY A 345 -5.67 -15.68 -17.08
N VAL A 346 -5.81 -14.45 -16.58
CA VAL A 346 -4.84 -13.83 -15.68
C VAL A 346 -4.82 -14.57 -14.34
N LYS A 347 -3.63 -14.86 -13.84
CA LYS A 347 -3.40 -15.60 -12.59
C LYS A 347 -2.61 -14.74 -11.60
N LYS A 348 -2.56 -15.19 -10.33
CA LYS A 348 -1.66 -14.62 -9.33
C LYS A 348 -0.22 -14.63 -9.85
N GLY A 349 0.45 -13.48 -9.74
CA GLY A 349 1.82 -13.29 -10.20
C GLY A 349 1.97 -12.94 -11.70
N ASP A 350 0.89 -12.99 -12.49
CA ASP A 350 0.94 -12.48 -13.86
C ASP A 350 1.02 -10.95 -13.86
N HIS A 351 1.63 -10.40 -14.90
CA HIS A 351 1.84 -8.96 -15.01
C HIS A 351 0.82 -8.33 -15.98
N VAL A 352 0.10 -7.33 -15.47
CA VAL A 352 -0.87 -6.52 -16.21
C VAL A 352 -0.31 -5.13 -16.41
N ALA A 353 0.04 -4.76 -17.63
CA ALA A 353 0.56 -3.43 -17.94
C ALA A 353 -0.58 -2.45 -18.25
N ILE A 354 -0.43 -1.20 -17.78
CA ILE A 354 -1.33 -0.08 -18.12
C ILE A 354 -0.53 1.04 -18.80
N TRP A 355 -0.92 1.39 -20.01
CA TRP A 355 -0.30 2.44 -20.84
C TRP A 355 -1.33 3.51 -21.17
N ALA A 356 -1.58 4.38 -20.23
CA ALA A 356 -2.61 5.40 -20.32
C ALA A 356 -2.27 6.63 -19.47
N THR A 357 -2.93 7.74 -19.75
CA THR A 357 -2.99 8.92 -18.87
C THR A 357 -3.92 8.65 -17.67
N ASN A 358 -4.25 9.66 -16.88
CA ASN A 358 -5.10 9.50 -15.68
C ASN A 358 -6.59 9.28 -16.05
N VAL A 359 -6.90 8.25 -16.83
CA VAL A 359 -8.27 7.86 -17.20
C VAL A 359 -8.87 6.89 -16.18
N PRO A 360 -10.21 6.74 -16.07
CA PRO A 360 -10.85 5.83 -15.12
C PRO A 360 -10.33 4.40 -15.20
N GLN A 361 -10.09 3.90 -16.40
CA GLN A 361 -9.59 2.55 -16.64
C GLN A 361 -8.22 2.29 -16.01
N TRP A 362 -7.43 3.35 -15.78
CA TRP A 362 -6.11 3.22 -15.16
C TRP A 362 -6.20 2.66 -13.74
N TYR A 363 -7.00 3.29 -12.89
CA TYR A 363 -7.11 2.87 -11.51
C TYR A 363 -8.04 1.67 -11.32
N ILE A 364 -9.08 1.50 -12.17
CA ILE A 364 -9.87 0.26 -12.19
C ILE A 364 -8.94 -0.94 -12.46
N THR A 365 -8.04 -0.83 -13.45
CA THR A 365 -7.06 -1.89 -13.76
C THR A 365 -6.13 -2.16 -12.57
N PHE A 366 -5.66 -1.10 -11.88
CA PHE A 366 -4.77 -1.27 -10.74
C PHE A 366 -5.41 -2.06 -9.60
N TRP A 367 -6.61 -1.63 -9.15
CA TRP A 367 -7.31 -2.33 -8.08
C TRP A 367 -7.75 -3.75 -8.49
N ALA A 368 -8.23 -3.93 -9.71
CA ALA A 368 -8.67 -5.24 -10.20
C ALA A 368 -7.52 -6.25 -10.31
N ALA A 369 -6.37 -5.83 -10.88
CA ALA A 369 -5.18 -6.68 -10.98
C ALA A 369 -4.67 -7.08 -9.58
N THR A 370 -4.52 -6.11 -8.67
CA THR A 370 -4.03 -6.36 -7.32
C THR A 370 -5.00 -7.22 -6.50
N LYS A 371 -6.30 -7.12 -6.74
CA LYS A 371 -7.33 -7.92 -6.04
C LYS A 371 -7.24 -9.41 -6.34
N ILE A 372 -6.80 -9.78 -7.53
CA ILE A 372 -6.60 -11.19 -7.92
C ILE A 372 -5.14 -11.66 -7.77
N GLY A 373 -4.28 -10.82 -7.20
CA GLY A 373 -2.86 -11.10 -6.96
C GLY A 373 -1.97 -10.97 -8.19
N ALA A 374 -2.44 -10.33 -9.25
CA ALA A 374 -1.61 -9.93 -10.38
C ALA A 374 -0.82 -8.66 -10.04
N VAL A 375 0.28 -8.43 -10.76
CA VAL A 375 1.16 -7.28 -10.58
C VAL A 375 0.85 -6.22 -11.63
N LEU A 376 0.51 -5.02 -11.20
CA LEU A 376 0.36 -3.90 -12.14
C LEU A 376 1.73 -3.39 -12.57
N VAL A 377 1.95 -3.29 -13.88
CA VAL A 377 3.14 -2.68 -14.49
C VAL A 377 2.75 -1.33 -15.08
N THR A 378 3.35 -0.27 -14.59
CA THR A 378 3.06 1.08 -15.10
C THR A 378 3.96 1.41 -16.29
N VAL A 379 3.36 1.90 -17.38
CA VAL A 379 4.08 2.29 -18.60
C VAL A 379 4.09 3.80 -18.74
N ASN A 380 5.26 4.39 -18.90
CA ASN A 380 5.41 5.83 -19.10
C ASN A 380 4.75 6.26 -20.40
N THR A 381 3.91 7.28 -20.33
CA THR A 381 3.13 7.80 -21.46
C THR A 381 3.95 8.40 -22.60
N ALA A 382 5.23 8.75 -22.36
CA ALA A 382 6.13 9.27 -23.38
C ALA A 382 6.92 8.19 -24.14
N TYR A 383 6.81 6.92 -23.73
CA TYR A 383 7.59 5.85 -24.36
C TYR A 383 7.27 5.70 -25.84
N LYS A 384 8.34 5.44 -26.62
CA LYS A 384 8.30 5.07 -28.03
C LYS A 384 8.55 3.57 -28.17
N ILE A 385 8.67 3.09 -29.38
CA ILE A 385 8.72 1.65 -29.69
C ILE A 385 9.83 0.89 -28.96
N HIS A 386 11.03 1.45 -28.87
CA HIS A 386 12.16 0.76 -28.24
C HIS A 386 12.00 0.60 -26.73
N GLU A 387 11.55 1.67 -26.06
CA GLU A 387 11.32 1.66 -24.62
C GLU A 387 10.12 0.79 -24.27
N ALA A 388 9.03 0.87 -25.06
CA ALA A 388 7.84 0.06 -24.88
C ALA A 388 8.15 -1.44 -25.08
N GLU A 389 8.90 -1.81 -26.14
CA GLU A 389 9.34 -3.20 -26.35
C GLU A 389 10.17 -3.70 -25.17
N TYR A 390 11.17 -2.91 -24.77
CA TYR A 390 12.01 -3.27 -23.64
C TYR A 390 11.20 -3.52 -22.38
N LEU A 391 10.34 -2.58 -21.99
CA LEU A 391 9.52 -2.69 -20.78
C LEU A 391 8.61 -3.91 -20.84
N LEU A 392 7.77 -4.04 -21.89
CA LEU A 392 6.79 -5.12 -22.03
C LEU A 392 7.43 -6.50 -22.05
N ARG A 393 8.65 -6.61 -22.61
CA ARG A 393 9.41 -7.83 -22.68
C ARG A 393 10.12 -8.16 -21.36
N GLN A 394 10.80 -7.17 -20.77
CA GLN A 394 11.54 -7.34 -19.52
C GLN A 394 10.60 -7.66 -18.36
N SER A 395 9.41 -7.02 -18.34
CA SER A 395 8.39 -7.23 -17.32
C SER A 395 7.57 -8.51 -17.50
N ASP A 396 7.78 -9.32 -18.55
CA ASP A 396 6.93 -10.48 -18.86
C ASP A 396 5.43 -10.11 -18.87
N THR A 397 5.08 -9.00 -19.48
CA THR A 397 3.69 -8.53 -19.53
C THR A 397 2.78 -9.55 -20.21
N HIS A 398 1.79 -10.05 -19.46
CA HIS A 398 0.77 -11.01 -19.94
C HIS A 398 -0.43 -10.30 -20.58
N THR A 399 -0.86 -9.19 -19.99
CA THR A 399 -2.02 -8.40 -20.44
C THR A 399 -1.62 -6.93 -20.51
N LEU A 400 -1.95 -6.27 -21.61
CA LEU A 400 -1.72 -4.84 -21.81
C LEU A 400 -3.08 -4.13 -21.95
N VAL A 401 -3.31 -3.12 -21.11
CA VAL A 401 -4.43 -2.17 -21.23
C VAL A 401 -3.87 -0.84 -21.69
N MET A 402 -4.45 -0.22 -22.72
CA MET A 402 -3.89 1.02 -23.26
C MET A 402 -4.95 1.93 -23.89
N ILE A 403 -4.69 3.24 -23.87
CA ILE A 403 -5.33 4.24 -24.75
C ILE A 403 -4.69 4.17 -26.13
N ASP A 404 -5.27 4.88 -27.09
CA ASP A 404 -4.76 4.86 -28.48
C ASP A 404 -3.40 5.56 -28.63
N GLY A 405 -3.14 6.57 -27.81
CA GLY A 405 -1.89 7.31 -27.80
C GLY A 405 -1.94 8.58 -26.94
N TYR A 406 -0.81 9.24 -26.78
CA TYR A 406 -0.70 10.50 -26.05
C TYR A 406 0.39 11.39 -26.64
N LYS A 407 0.05 12.68 -26.91
CA LYS A 407 0.93 13.64 -27.59
C LYS A 407 1.42 13.06 -28.93
N ASP A 408 2.74 12.92 -29.08
CA ASP A 408 3.41 12.40 -30.27
C ASP A 408 3.69 10.88 -30.21
N SER A 409 3.13 10.15 -29.24
CA SER A 409 3.23 8.70 -29.10
C SER A 409 1.96 7.99 -29.53
N ASP A 410 2.02 7.29 -30.67
CA ASP A 410 0.96 6.43 -31.21
C ASP A 410 1.12 5.00 -30.67
N TYR A 411 0.40 4.69 -29.57
CA TYR A 411 0.52 3.38 -28.91
C TYR A 411 -0.03 2.25 -29.77
N VAL A 412 -1.13 2.51 -30.48
CA VAL A 412 -1.75 1.55 -31.41
C VAL A 412 -0.78 1.19 -32.53
N GLY A 413 -0.14 2.18 -33.13
CA GLY A 413 0.88 1.98 -34.17
C GLY A 413 2.07 1.18 -33.65
N ILE A 414 2.58 1.55 -32.46
CA ILE A 414 3.69 0.84 -31.81
C ILE A 414 3.34 -0.63 -31.54
N ILE A 415 2.18 -0.93 -30.95
CA ILE A 415 1.79 -2.31 -30.65
C ILE A 415 1.55 -3.12 -31.91
N LYS A 416 1.00 -2.54 -32.98
CA LYS A 416 0.86 -3.22 -34.29
C LYS A 416 2.21 -3.56 -34.93
N GLU A 417 3.20 -2.70 -34.77
CA GLU A 417 4.57 -2.96 -35.24
C GLU A 417 5.28 -4.02 -34.40
N LEU A 418 5.12 -3.98 -33.09
CA LEU A 418 5.68 -4.99 -32.17
C LEU A 418 5.01 -6.36 -32.32
N CYS A 419 3.72 -6.38 -32.61
CA CYS A 419 2.88 -7.57 -32.68
C CYS A 419 2.07 -7.63 -33.98
N PRO A 420 2.72 -7.77 -35.15
CA PRO A 420 2.00 -7.88 -36.44
C PRO A 420 1.02 -9.06 -36.45
N GLU A 421 1.23 -10.06 -35.60
CA GLU A 421 0.36 -11.23 -35.42
C GLU A 421 -1.05 -10.84 -34.93
N LEU A 422 -1.27 -9.67 -34.36
CA LEU A 422 -2.59 -9.17 -33.97
C LEU A 422 -3.57 -9.15 -35.14
N GLN A 423 -3.10 -8.89 -36.35
CA GLN A 423 -3.95 -8.87 -37.56
C GLN A 423 -4.62 -10.20 -37.88
N GLY A 424 -4.00 -11.33 -37.48
CA GLY A 424 -4.49 -12.69 -37.68
C GLY A 424 -5.01 -13.37 -36.43
N SER A 425 -4.90 -12.74 -35.26
CA SER A 425 -5.27 -13.32 -33.97
C SER A 425 -6.69 -12.98 -33.59
N LEU A 426 -7.36 -13.87 -32.86
CA LEU A 426 -8.54 -13.53 -32.09
C LEU A 426 -8.10 -12.86 -30.77
N PRO A 427 -8.94 -11.97 -30.17
CA PRO A 427 -8.66 -11.42 -28.86
C PRO A 427 -8.38 -12.53 -27.81
N GLY A 428 -7.34 -12.36 -27.02
CA GLY A 428 -6.91 -13.34 -26.01
C GLY A 428 -6.09 -14.52 -26.56
N LYS A 429 -5.82 -14.58 -27.86
CA LYS A 429 -5.07 -15.65 -28.50
C LYS A 429 -3.79 -15.16 -29.20
N LEU A 430 -3.25 -14.05 -28.74
CA LEU A 430 -2.01 -13.52 -29.29
C LEU A 430 -0.82 -14.44 -28.98
N HIS A 431 0.00 -14.69 -30.00
CA HIS A 431 1.30 -15.36 -29.91
C HIS A 431 2.34 -14.53 -30.66
N SER A 432 2.82 -13.47 -30.02
CA SER A 432 3.82 -12.59 -30.60
C SER A 432 5.23 -13.16 -30.49
N LYS A 433 6.01 -13.01 -31.56
CA LYS A 433 7.44 -13.38 -31.56
C LYS A 433 8.28 -12.40 -30.75
N ARG A 434 7.96 -11.11 -30.79
CA ARG A 434 8.70 -10.05 -30.09
C ARG A 434 8.31 -9.99 -28.62
N LEU A 435 7.03 -10.24 -28.29
CA LEU A 435 6.48 -10.21 -26.94
C LEU A 435 5.85 -11.56 -26.56
N PRO A 436 6.70 -12.59 -26.30
CA PRO A 436 6.26 -13.99 -26.23
C PRO A 436 5.32 -14.32 -25.06
N VAL A 437 5.27 -13.47 -24.03
CA VAL A 437 4.38 -13.64 -22.86
C VAL A 437 3.03 -12.94 -23.06
N LEU A 438 2.97 -11.90 -23.91
CA LEU A 438 1.74 -11.12 -24.13
C LEU A 438 0.64 -11.98 -24.77
N ARG A 439 -0.54 -12.02 -24.15
CA ARG A 439 -1.72 -12.77 -24.60
C ARG A 439 -2.91 -11.85 -24.90
N ASN A 440 -3.12 -10.85 -24.06
CA ASN A 440 -4.26 -9.97 -24.11
C ASN A 440 -3.80 -8.52 -24.38
N VAL A 441 -4.45 -7.87 -25.33
CA VAL A 441 -4.35 -6.43 -25.56
C VAL A 441 -5.76 -5.87 -25.47
N ILE A 442 -5.96 -4.87 -24.61
CA ILE A 442 -7.23 -4.18 -24.37
C ILE A 442 -7.04 -2.72 -24.77
N THR A 443 -7.84 -2.25 -25.72
CA THR A 443 -7.86 -0.84 -26.14
C THR A 443 -9.04 -0.11 -25.49
N ILE A 444 -8.80 1.10 -25.01
CA ILE A 444 -9.79 1.89 -24.28
C ILE A 444 -10.61 2.75 -25.25
N ASP A 445 -9.95 3.45 -26.18
CA ASP A 445 -10.61 4.48 -27.00
C ASP A 445 -11.18 3.96 -28.30
N SER A 446 -10.57 2.91 -28.87
CA SER A 446 -10.94 2.42 -30.20
C SER A 446 -10.94 0.89 -30.31
N HIS A 447 -11.72 0.39 -31.27
CA HIS A 447 -11.68 -1.03 -31.62
C HIS A 447 -10.50 -1.34 -32.54
N GLN A 448 -9.61 -2.24 -32.12
CA GLN A 448 -8.47 -2.72 -32.91
C GLN A 448 -8.57 -4.23 -33.15
N LYS A 449 -8.19 -4.64 -34.36
CA LYS A 449 -8.24 -6.06 -34.74
C LYS A 449 -7.29 -6.89 -33.86
N GLY A 450 -7.77 -8.01 -33.34
CA GLY A 450 -7.01 -8.89 -32.42
C GLY A 450 -6.96 -8.40 -30.96
N CYS A 451 -7.55 -7.25 -30.67
CA CYS A 451 -7.64 -6.67 -29.33
C CYS A 451 -9.06 -6.78 -28.77
N TYR A 452 -9.20 -6.79 -27.47
CA TYR A 452 -10.47 -6.50 -26.80
C TYR A 452 -10.70 -4.97 -26.79
N THR A 453 -11.94 -4.52 -26.92
CA THR A 453 -12.32 -3.19 -26.43
C THR A 453 -12.51 -3.26 -24.91
N TRP A 454 -12.45 -2.10 -24.24
CA TRP A 454 -12.69 -2.05 -22.81
C TRP A 454 -14.06 -2.65 -22.41
N GLU A 455 -15.13 -2.30 -23.13
CA GLU A 455 -16.48 -2.78 -22.87
C GLU A 455 -16.59 -4.31 -23.07
N HIS A 456 -15.95 -4.81 -24.14
CA HIS A 456 -15.92 -6.25 -24.40
C HIS A 456 -15.17 -6.98 -23.28
N ALA A 457 -14.01 -6.46 -22.85
CA ALA A 457 -13.25 -7.01 -21.75
C ALA A 457 -14.09 -7.05 -20.45
N MET A 458 -14.74 -5.93 -20.09
CA MET A 458 -15.64 -5.84 -18.94
C MET A 458 -16.75 -6.89 -19.00
N GLY A 459 -17.38 -7.07 -20.17
CA GLY A 459 -18.45 -8.05 -20.38
C GLY A 459 -18.00 -9.51 -20.19
N LEU A 460 -16.73 -9.85 -20.41
CA LEU A 460 -16.21 -11.20 -20.13
C LEU A 460 -16.35 -11.57 -18.64
N GLY A 461 -16.35 -10.59 -17.77
CA GLY A 461 -16.53 -10.78 -16.32
C GLY A 461 -17.85 -11.47 -15.97
N ASP A 462 -18.90 -11.32 -16.78
CA ASP A 462 -20.21 -11.93 -16.51
C ASP A 462 -20.16 -13.46 -16.52
N SER A 463 -19.16 -14.03 -17.19
CA SER A 463 -18.94 -15.48 -17.22
C SER A 463 -18.29 -16.06 -15.95
N VAL A 464 -17.76 -15.20 -15.05
CA VAL A 464 -17.04 -15.59 -13.84
C VAL A 464 -17.88 -15.21 -12.62
N PRO A 465 -18.18 -16.16 -11.72
CA PRO A 465 -18.96 -15.83 -10.53
C PRO A 465 -18.19 -14.90 -9.58
N PRO A 466 -18.88 -13.99 -8.86
CA PRO A 466 -18.23 -13.09 -7.87
C PRO A 466 -17.41 -13.83 -6.81
N THR A 467 -17.83 -15.03 -6.43
CA THR A 467 -17.11 -15.89 -5.48
C THR A 467 -15.71 -16.26 -5.94
N GLU A 468 -15.41 -16.28 -7.25
CA GLU A 468 -14.06 -16.58 -7.75
C GLU A 468 -13.10 -15.42 -7.49
N VAL A 469 -13.53 -14.17 -7.53
CA VAL A 469 -12.70 -13.02 -7.13
C VAL A 469 -12.33 -13.14 -5.65
N GLU A 470 -13.31 -13.45 -4.80
CA GLU A 470 -13.05 -13.64 -3.37
C GLU A 470 -12.13 -14.84 -3.10
N ASN A 471 -12.27 -15.93 -3.87
CA ASN A 471 -11.32 -17.05 -3.81
C ASN A 471 -9.89 -16.63 -4.12
N ARG A 472 -9.69 -15.83 -5.17
CA ARG A 472 -8.36 -15.33 -5.55
C ARG A 472 -7.82 -14.38 -4.50
N ARG A 473 -8.63 -13.44 -4.03
CA ARG A 473 -8.27 -12.44 -3.02
C ARG A 473 -7.73 -13.08 -1.74
N ARG A 474 -8.34 -14.16 -1.24
CA ARG A 474 -7.86 -14.87 -0.03
C ARG A 474 -6.43 -15.37 -0.11
N HIS A 475 -5.88 -15.52 -1.31
CA HIS A 475 -4.51 -15.97 -1.55
C HIS A 475 -3.56 -14.80 -1.85
N VAL A 476 -4.04 -13.56 -1.81
CA VAL A 476 -3.22 -12.37 -1.95
C VAL A 476 -2.68 -11.98 -0.59
N HIS A 477 -1.37 -11.79 -0.50
CA HIS A 477 -0.66 -11.47 0.72
C HIS A 477 -0.13 -10.04 0.66
N LYS A 478 -0.08 -9.35 1.77
CA LYS A 478 0.44 -7.98 1.83
C LYS A 478 1.90 -7.86 1.37
N ASP A 479 2.70 -8.92 1.53
CA ASP A 479 4.09 -8.98 1.07
C ASP A 479 4.24 -9.46 -0.39
N ASP A 480 3.13 -9.75 -1.08
CA ASP A 480 3.14 -9.99 -2.52
C ASP A 480 3.44 -8.69 -3.26
N VAL A 481 4.17 -8.78 -4.38
CA VAL A 481 4.38 -7.64 -5.27
C VAL A 481 3.05 -7.27 -5.92
N CYS A 482 2.61 -6.02 -5.75
CA CYS A 482 1.38 -5.51 -6.36
C CYS A 482 1.63 -4.53 -7.50
N ASN A 483 2.81 -3.93 -7.52
CA ASN A 483 3.17 -2.93 -8.52
C ASN A 483 4.62 -3.03 -8.93
N MET A 484 4.88 -2.79 -10.21
CA MET A 484 6.21 -2.66 -10.78
C MET A 484 6.31 -1.35 -11.53
N GLN A 485 7.21 -0.48 -11.10
CA GLN A 485 7.49 0.80 -11.74
C GLN A 485 8.88 0.83 -12.34
N TYR A 486 8.99 1.38 -13.54
CA TYR A 486 10.26 1.47 -14.25
C TYR A 486 10.91 2.83 -14.02
N THR A 487 12.12 2.80 -13.48
CA THR A 487 12.96 3.99 -13.27
C THR A 487 14.09 4.03 -14.28
N SER A 488 14.43 5.23 -14.76
CA SER A 488 15.62 5.43 -15.59
C SER A 488 16.87 5.15 -14.75
N GLY A 489 17.51 4.02 -14.99
CA GLY A 489 18.76 3.67 -14.35
C GLY A 489 19.93 4.49 -14.93
N THR A 490 21.01 4.58 -14.18
CA THR A 490 22.27 5.21 -14.61
C THR A 490 23.04 4.37 -15.63
N THR A 491 22.61 3.13 -15.89
CA THR A 491 23.19 2.17 -16.82
C THR A 491 22.49 2.12 -18.19
N GLY A 492 21.60 3.07 -18.49
CA GLY A 492 20.95 3.22 -19.79
C GLY A 492 19.61 2.51 -19.97
N PHE A 493 19.35 1.39 -19.29
CA PHE A 493 18.07 0.68 -19.38
C PHE A 493 17.23 0.86 -18.10
N PRO A 494 15.90 1.11 -18.22
CA PRO A 494 15.00 1.22 -17.06
C PRO A 494 14.97 -0.07 -16.23
N LYS A 495 14.91 0.08 -14.90
CA LYS A 495 14.85 -1.02 -13.94
C LYS A 495 13.43 -1.14 -13.38
N GLY A 496 12.88 -2.36 -13.34
CA GLY A 496 11.55 -2.62 -12.78
C GLY A 496 11.62 -2.74 -11.26
N VAL A 497 11.21 -1.71 -10.56
CA VAL A 497 11.14 -1.65 -9.08
C VAL A 497 9.92 -2.41 -8.60
N MET A 498 10.11 -3.45 -7.79
CA MET A 498 9.04 -4.29 -7.24
C MET A 498 8.55 -3.74 -5.89
N LEU A 499 7.30 -3.29 -5.84
CA LEU A 499 6.64 -2.78 -4.64
C LEU A 499 5.54 -3.74 -4.18
N THR A 500 5.53 -4.05 -2.89
CA THR A 500 4.51 -4.89 -2.27
C THR A 500 3.27 -4.09 -1.89
N HIS A 501 2.15 -4.78 -1.61
CA HIS A 501 0.98 -4.13 -1.03
C HIS A 501 1.34 -3.35 0.24
N TYR A 502 2.14 -3.97 1.11
CA TYR A 502 2.56 -3.37 2.37
C TYR A 502 3.38 -2.09 2.20
N ASN A 503 4.27 -2.08 1.20
CA ASN A 503 5.02 -0.87 0.85
C ASN A 503 4.07 0.27 0.44
N VAL A 504 3.21 0.01 -0.56
CA VAL A 504 2.35 1.04 -1.19
C VAL A 504 1.30 1.57 -0.22
N VAL A 505 0.59 0.66 0.48
CA VAL A 505 -0.47 1.04 1.42
C VAL A 505 0.08 1.91 2.55
N ASN A 506 1.15 1.46 3.20
CA ASN A 506 1.70 2.16 4.36
C ASN A 506 2.43 3.45 4.01
N ASN A 507 3.05 3.51 2.82
CA ASN A 507 3.63 4.77 2.37
C ASN A 507 2.55 5.81 2.07
N GLY A 508 1.47 5.43 1.36
CA GLY A 508 0.32 6.30 1.15
C GLY A 508 -0.31 6.76 2.46
N LYS A 509 -0.47 5.83 3.44
CA LYS A 509 -1.00 6.19 4.77
C LYS A 509 -0.11 7.19 5.51
N ALA A 510 1.18 6.94 5.61
CA ALA A 510 2.10 7.83 6.31
C ALA A 510 2.16 9.24 5.67
N ILE A 511 2.12 9.31 4.34
CA ILE A 511 2.02 10.57 3.58
C ILE A 511 0.74 11.33 3.94
N GLY A 512 -0.40 10.66 3.92
CA GLY A 512 -1.68 11.27 4.29
C GLY A 512 -1.75 11.72 5.74
N ASP A 513 -1.13 10.95 6.66
CA ASP A 513 -1.01 11.34 8.08
C ASP A 513 -0.24 12.66 8.25
N CYS A 514 0.89 12.84 7.52
CA CYS A 514 1.68 14.07 7.57
C CYS A 514 0.94 15.29 6.99
N MET A 515 -0.03 15.06 6.11
CA MET A 515 -0.87 16.09 5.49
C MET A 515 -2.19 16.33 6.24
N ASP A 516 -2.44 15.62 7.32
CA ASP A 516 -3.74 15.62 8.00
C ASP A 516 -4.93 15.37 7.07
N LEU A 517 -4.79 14.45 6.11
CA LEU A 517 -5.89 14.10 5.22
C LEU A 517 -7.04 13.44 5.99
N SER A 518 -8.26 13.82 5.63
CA SER A 518 -9.48 13.30 6.25
C SER A 518 -10.60 13.13 5.22
N THR A 519 -11.71 12.55 5.63
CA THR A 519 -12.90 12.38 4.77
C THR A 519 -13.52 13.70 4.27
N ALA A 520 -13.14 14.85 4.85
CA ALA A 520 -13.57 16.17 4.39
C ALA A 520 -12.75 16.68 3.20
N ASP A 521 -11.62 16.05 2.89
CA ASP A 521 -10.74 16.54 1.84
C ASP A 521 -11.19 16.13 0.44
N ARG A 522 -10.77 16.95 -0.52
CA ARG A 522 -10.99 16.79 -1.96
C ARG A 522 -9.67 16.93 -2.67
N MET A 523 -9.10 15.79 -3.08
CA MET A 523 -7.77 15.72 -3.71
C MET A 523 -7.89 15.81 -5.22
N MET A 524 -7.38 16.88 -5.82
CA MET A 524 -7.19 16.94 -7.27
C MET A 524 -5.89 16.18 -7.65
N ILE A 525 -6.01 15.21 -8.55
CA ILE A 525 -4.88 14.41 -9.03
C ILE A 525 -4.49 14.86 -10.44
N GLN A 526 -3.49 15.73 -10.52
CA GLN A 526 -2.95 16.25 -11.78
C GLN A 526 -1.58 15.66 -12.15
N VAL A 527 -0.90 15.05 -11.19
CA VAL A 527 0.36 14.35 -11.42
C VAL A 527 0.11 12.98 -12.06
N PRO A 528 1.04 12.46 -12.92
CA PRO A 528 0.82 11.20 -13.63
C PRO A 528 0.70 10.00 -12.69
N MET A 529 -0.36 9.18 -12.88
CA MET A 529 -0.57 7.96 -12.09
C MET A 529 0.42 6.83 -12.42
N PHE A 530 1.05 6.85 -13.60
CA PHE A 530 2.08 5.87 -13.92
C PHE A 530 3.37 6.03 -13.08
N HIS A 531 3.47 7.12 -12.31
CA HIS A 531 4.57 7.42 -11.40
C HIS A 531 4.08 7.36 -9.94
N CYS A 532 4.98 7.00 -8.99
CA CYS A 532 4.68 6.97 -7.56
C CYS A 532 4.04 8.26 -7.05
N PHE A 533 4.36 9.41 -7.63
CA PHE A 533 3.81 10.69 -7.22
C PHE A 533 2.27 10.73 -7.37
N GLY A 534 1.74 10.24 -8.48
CA GLY A 534 0.28 10.10 -8.67
C GLY A 534 -0.30 8.90 -7.94
N MET A 535 0.35 7.74 -8.10
CA MET A 535 -0.19 6.47 -7.61
C MET A 535 -0.15 6.37 -6.07
N VAL A 536 0.97 6.70 -5.44
CA VAL A 536 1.12 6.54 -3.99
C VAL A 536 0.79 7.82 -3.25
N LEU A 537 1.49 8.94 -3.57
CA LEU A 537 1.35 10.17 -2.80
C LEU A 537 -0.02 10.83 -2.94
N ALA A 538 -0.67 10.72 -4.12
CA ALA A 538 -2.01 11.28 -4.31
C ALA A 538 -3.11 10.22 -4.10
N MET A 539 -3.13 9.17 -4.93
CA MET A 539 -4.24 8.21 -4.98
C MET A 539 -4.28 7.31 -3.75
N THR A 540 -3.16 6.67 -3.37
CA THR A 540 -3.14 5.76 -2.20
C THR A 540 -3.28 6.52 -0.89
N ALA A 541 -2.64 7.69 -0.75
CA ALA A 541 -2.82 8.53 0.44
C ALA A 541 -4.28 8.97 0.59
N SER A 542 -4.95 9.34 -0.50
CA SER A 542 -6.38 9.68 -0.50
C SER A 542 -7.25 8.48 -0.14
N MET A 543 -6.98 7.31 -0.75
CA MET A 543 -7.75 6.09 -0.49
C MET A 543 -7.66 5.66 0.97
N THR A 544 -6.48 5.71 1.58
CA THR A 544 -6.30 5.32 3.00
C THR A 544 -6.99 6.28 3.98
N HIS A 545 -7.35 7.49 3.57
CA HIS A 545 -7.96 8.52 4.41
C HIS A 545 -9.44 8.82 4.06
N GLY A 546 -10.04 8.05 3.14
CA GLY A 546 -11.43 8.26 2.74
C GLY A 546 -11.69 9.58 2.00
N VAL A 547 -10.67 10.13 1.35
CA VAL A 547 -10.69 11.38 0.60
C VAL A 547 -11.42 11.20 -0.73
N SER A 548 -12.20 12.18 -1.16
CA SER A 548 -12.76 12.24 -2.51
C SER A 548 -11.70 12.68 -3.52
N MET A 549 -11.51 11.91 -4.60
CA MET A 549 -10.47 12.13 -5.59
C MET A 549 -11.02 12.72 -6.88
N TYR A 550 -10.33 13.73 -7.42
CA TYR A 550 -10.70 14.47 -8.63
C TYR A 550 -9.54 14.45 -9.64
N PRO A 551 -9.37 13.34 -10.37
CA PRO A 551 -8.32 13.28 -11.38
C PRO A 551 -8.61 14.19 -12.57
N ILE A 552 -7.56 14.76 -13.16
CA ILE A 552 -7.58 15.31 -14.50
C ILE A 552 -6.75 14.41 -15.43
N THR A 553 -7.25 14.21 -16.65
CA THR A 553 -6.69 13.20 -17.56
C THR A 553 -5.22 13.44 -17.88
N ALA A 554 -4.81 14.70 -17.97
CA ALA A 554 -3.42 15.13 -18.12
C ALA A 554 -3.29 16.57 -17.62
N PHE A 555 -2.13 16.90 -17.06
CA PHE A 555 -1.86 18.23 -16.53
C PHE A 555 -2.09 19.32 -17.59
N SER A 556 -2.85 20.33 -17.19
CA SER A 556 -3.05 21.59 -17.87
C SER A 556 -3.41 22.64 -16.82
N PRO A 557 -2.73 23.81 -16.77
CA PRO A 557 -3.05 24.86 -15.81
C PRO A 557 -4.52 25.26 -15.87
N ARG A 558 -5.08 25.41 -17.06
CA ARG A 558 -6.50 25.75 -17.29
C ARG A 558 -7.44 24.72 -16.66
N LYS A 559 -7.16 23.41 -16.86
CA LYS A 559 -8.00 22.33 -16.34
C LYS A 559 -7.90 22.24 -14.82
N GLY A 560 -6.68 22.38 -14.27
CA GLY A 560 -6.45 22.38 -12.82
C GLY A 560 -7.19 23.53 -12.14
N LEU A 561 -7.05 24.75 -12.61
CA LEU A 561 -7.74 25.93 -12.08
C LEU A 561 -9.28 25.81 -12.20
N HIS A 562 -9.78 25.24 -13.30
CA HIS A 562 -11.21 24.97 -13.45
C HIS A 562 -11.70 23.93 -12.45
N CYS A 563 -10.96 22.84 -12.25
CA CYS A 563 -11.29 21.81 -11.26
C CYS A 563 -11.32 22.38 -9.83
N ILE A 564 -10.35 23.23 -9.46
CA ILE A 564 -10.31 23.89 -8.15
C ILE A 564 -11.58 24.70 -7.93
N ASN A 565 -12.00 25.51 -8.90
CA ASN A 565 -13.22 26.31 -8.79
C ASN A 565 -14.49 25.46 -8.69
N GLN A 566 -14.64 24.50 -9.60
CA GLN A 566 -15.85 23.70 -9.75
C GLN A 566 -16.07 22.77 -8.58
N GLU A 567 -15.02 22.08 -8.14
CA GLU A 567 -15.11 20.99 -7.16
C GLU A 567 -14.68 21.40 -5.75
N LYS A 568 -14.33 22.68 -5.55
CA LYS A 568 -13.88 23.19 -4.23
C LYS A 568 -12.77 22.34 -3.62
N ILE A 569 -11.71 22.17 -4.39
CA ILE A 569 -10.55 21.34 -4.06
C ILE A 569 -9.85 21.86 -2.80
N THR A 570 -9.48 20.95 -1.90
CA THR A 570 -8.75 21.27 -0.65
C THR A 570 -7.27 20.92 -0.72
N ALA A 571 -6.90 19.99 -1.61
CA ALA A 571 -5.53 19.49 -1.73
C ALA A 571 -5.17 19.13 -3.17
N PHE A 572 -3.93 19.38 -3.57
CA PHE A 572 -3.35 18.82 -4.80
C PHE A 572 -1.81 18.77 -4.72
N HIS A 573 -1.24 17.91 -5.57
CA HIS A 573 0.21 17.74 -5.67
C HIS A 573 0.73 18.24 -7.01
N GLY A 574 1.99 18.66 -7.01
CA GLY A 574 2.65 19.06 -8.23
C GLY A 574 4.18 19.11 -8.11
N VAL A 575 4.85 19.07 -9.23
CA VAL A 575 6.25 19.48 -9.33
C VAL A 575 6.30 21.01 -9.40
N PRO A 576 7.42 21.67 -9.01
CA PRO A 576 7.51 23.15 -9.01
C PRO A 576 7.02 23.81 -10.31
N THR A 577 7.36 23.22 -11.45
CA THR A 577 6.96 23.75 -12.78
C THR A 577 5.44 23.75 -12.99
N MET A 578 4.70 22.83 -12.39
CA MET A 578 3.22 22.81 -12.45
C MET A 578 2.65 23.98 -11.65
N PHE A 579 3.16 24.23 -10.43
CA PHE A 579 2.74 25.37 -9.62
C PHE A 579 3.05 26.71 -10.31
N ILE A 580 4.26 26.86 -10.86
CA ILE A 580 4.64 28.06 -11.63
C ILE A 580 3.67 28.27 -12.81
N ALA A 581 3.40 27.22 -13.58
CA ALA A 581 2.50 27.33 -14.73
C ALA A 581 1.05 27.71 -14.34
N MET A 582 0.60 27.29 -13.14
CA MET A 582 -0.71 27.69 -12.61
C MET A 582 -0.72 29.14 -12.12
N LEU A 583 0.35 29.56 -11.39
CA LEU A 583 0.51 30.93 -10.90
C LEU A 583 0.57 31.97 -12.02
N GLU A 584 1.15 31.62 -13.17
CA GLU A 584 1.31 32.49 -14.34
C GLU A 584 0.11 32.45 -15.30
N HIS A 585 -0.90 31.59 -15.07
CA HIS A 585 -2.02 31.41 -16.00
C HIS A 585 -3.05 32.54 -15.88
N GLU A 586 -3.60 33.01 -17.01
CA GLU A 586 -4.60 34.11 -17.12
C GLU A 586 -5.87 33.90 -16.27
N ASN A 587 -6.23 32.66 -15.95
CA ASN A 587 -7.38 32.34 -15.09
C ASN A 587 -7.02 32.29 -13.62
N PHE A 588 -5.78 32.48 -13.22
CA PHE A 588 -5.33 32.39 -11.84
C PHE A 588 -6.12 33.35 -10.92
N GLU A 589 -6.16 34.63 -11.28
CA GLU A 589 -6.85 35.68 -10.51
C GLU A 589 -8.38 35.49 -10.45
N LYS A 590 -8.93 34.62 -11.31
CA LYS A 590 -10.37 34.29 -11.35
C LYS A 590 -10.69 33.02 -10.57
N THR A 591 -9.69 32.37 -9.99
CA THR A 591 -9.82 31.09 -9.28
C THR A 591 -10.03 31.34 -7.80
N ASP A 592 -11.05 30.68 -7.23
CA ASP A 592 -11.34 30.73 -5.80
C ASP A 592 -10.55 29.64 -5.07
N PHE A 593 -9.51 30.04 -4.36
CA PHE A 593 -8.67 29.15 -3.54
C PHE A 593 -9.12 29.07 -2.07
N SER A 594 -10.29 29.59 -1.70
CA SER A 594 -10.74 29.68 -0.31
C SER A 594 -10.88 28.32 0.40
N CYS A 595 -11.08 27.25 -0.35
CA CYS A 595 -11.15 25.87 0.19
C CYS A 595 -9.78 25.16 0.23
N MET A 596 -8.76 25.73 -0.43
CA MET A 596 -7.45 25.12 -0.53
C MET A 596 -6.71 25.18 0.81
N ARG A 597 -6.00 24.11 1.17
CA ARG A 597 -5.20 24.09 2.39
C ARG A 597 -3.83 23.42 2.25
N THR A 598 -3.75 22.27 1.57
CA THR A 598 -2.56 21.41 1.60
C THR A 598 -2.22 20.81 0.22
N GLY A 599 -1.08 20.19 0.15
CA GLY A 599 -0.56 19.49 -1.01
C GLY A 599 0.89 19.12 -0.81
N ILE A 600 1.48 18.51 -1.81
CA ILE A 600 2.91 18.19 -1.84
C ILE A 600 3.55 18.87 -3.05
N MET A 601 4.63 19.59 -2.81
CA MET A 601 5.57 20.00 -3.84
C MET A 601 6.80 19.10 -3.78
N ALA A 602 7.07 18.32 -4.83
CA ALA A 602 8.15 17.34 -4.85
C ALA A 602 8.58 16.98 -6.29
N GLY A 603 9.44 15.96 -6.43
CA GLY A 603 9.90 15.43 -7.73
C GLY A 603 11.11 16.16 -8.30
N SER A 604 11.42 17.34 -7.80
CA SER A 604 12.65 18.11 -8.05
C SER A 604 12.90 19.05 -6.86
N PRO A 605 14.05 19.71 -6.79
CA PRO A 605 14.28 20.74 -5.78
C PRO A 605 13.17 21.79 -5.78
N CYS A 606 12.62 22.08 -4.60
CA CYS A 606 11.49 23.01 -4.44
C CYS A 606 12.04 24.42 -4.12
N PRO A 607 11.88 25.41 -5.01
CA PRO A 607 12.38 26.76 -4.75
C PRO A 607 11.58 27.43 -3.62
N VAL A 608 12.27 27.98 -2.63
CA VAL A 608 11.65 28.66 -1.48
C VAL A 608 10.64 29.73 -1.92
N LYS A 609 10.99 30.52 -2.94
CA LYS A 609 10.12 31.57 -3.46
C LYS A 609 8.80 31.01 -4.04
N VAL A 610 8.86 29.89 -4.76
CA VAL A 610 7.64 29.25 -5.30
C VAL A 610 6.76 28.71 -4.17
N MET A 611 7.38 28.11 -3.15
CA MET A 611 6.65 27.65 -1.95
C MET A 611 5.93 28.82 -1.26
N GLN A 612 6.62 29.97 -1.09
CA GLN A 612 6.03 31.17 -0.50
C GLN A 612 4.86 31.70 -1.34
N ASP A 613 5.03 31.81 -2.68
CA ASP A 613 3.97 32.27 -3.57
C ASP A 613 2.74 31.35 -3.53
N VAL A 614 2.92 30.02 -3.40
CA VAL A 614 1.83 29.05 -3.27
C VAL A 614 1.08 29.21 -1.94
N VAL A 615 1.80 29.43 -0.85
CA VAL A 615 1.20 29.74 0.46
C VAL A 615 0.38 31.04 0.38
N ASP A 616 0.99 32.12 -0.09
CA ASP A 616 0.40 33.46 -0.08
C ASP A 616 -0.77 33.62 -1.07
N LYS A 617 -0.67 33.03 -2.28
CA LYS A 617 -1.60 33.26 -3.39
C LYS A 617 -2.60 32.13 -3.63
N MET A 618 -2.21 30.86 -3.32
CA MET A 618 -3.11 29.70 -3.45
C MET A 618 -3.70 29.25 -2.11
N HIS A 619 -3.38 29.95 -1.02
CA HIS A 619 -3.83 29.64 0.36
C HIS A 619 -3.43 28.24 0.86
N MET A 620 -2.38 27.63 0.28
CA MET A 620 -1.89 26.32 0.70
C MET A 620 -1.02 26.43 1.95
N ASN A 621 -1.60 26.93 3.04
CA ASN A 621 -0.89 27.19 4.29
C ASN A 621 -0.26 25.95 4.92
N GLU A 622 -0.76 24.77 4.57
CA GLU A 622 -0.34 23.45 5.06
C GLU A 622 0.40 22.63 3.98
N ILE A 623 0.98 23.28 2.95
CA ILE A 623 1.76 22.59 1.93
C ILE A 623 3.00 21.92 2.52
N THR A 624 3.32 20.70 2.09
CA THR A 624 4.44 19.90 2.58
C THR A 624 5.44 19.55 1.48
N ILE A 625 6.63 19.16 1.86
CA ILE A 625 7.65 18.57 0.99
C ILE A 625 7.89 17.13 1.40
N VAL A 626 7.99 16.22 0.44
CA VAL A 626 8.36 14.82 0.63
C VAL A 626 9.65 14.53 -0.15
N TYR A 627 10.52 13.72 0.44
CA TYR A 627 11.71 13.21 -0.23
C TYR A 627 11.71 11.68 -0.25
N GLY A 628 12.20 11.15 -1.35
CA GLY A 628 12.43 9.73 -1.58
C GLY A 628 12.51 9.40 -3.08
N GLN A 629 12.48 8.12 -3.38
CA GLN A 629 12.58 7.59 -4.75
C GLN A 629 11.70 6.36 -4.92
N THR A 630 11.47 5.92 -6.14
CA THR A 630 10.59 4.77 -6.44
C THR A 630 10.97 3.54 -5.61
N GLU A 631 12.25 3.31 -5.39
CA GLU A 631 12.84 2.23 -4.59
C GLU A 631 12.46 2.31 -3.10
N SER A 632 11.91 3.44 -2.64
CA SER A 632 11.41 3.65 -1.28
C SER A 632 9.90 3.94 -1.21
N SER A 633 9.11 3.65 -2.23
CA SER A 633 7.64 3.53 -2.31
C SER A 633 6.75 4.79 -2.28
N PRO A 634 7.12 6.03 -2.57
CA PRO A 634 8.44 6.59 -2.74
C PRO A 634 8.99 7.32 -1.50
N GLY A 635 8.17 7.65 -0.48
CA GLY A 635 8.51 8.54 0.62
C GLY A 635 9.46 7.92 1.64
N CYS A 636 10.52 8.63 1.99
CA CYS A 636 11.39 8.35 3.14
C CYS A 636 11.16 9.36 4.26
N THR A 637 11.13 10.66 3.90
CA THR A 637 10.91 11.77 4.84
C THR A 637 9.81 12.69 4.31
N GLN A 638 9.16 13.41 5.23
CA GLN A 638 8.18 14.45 4.88
C GLN A 638 8.16 15.52 5.97
N SER A 639 7.94 16.78 5.59
CA SER A 639 7.54 17.82 6.51
C SER A 639 6.06 17.65 6.88
N HIS A 640 5.67 18.12 8.06
CA HIS A 640 4.31 18.03 8.56
C HIS A 640 3.57 19.37 8.42
N VAL A 641 2.27 19.35 8.43
CA VAL A 641 1.44 20.56 8.36
C VAL A 641 1.67 21.50 9.55
N ASP A 642 2.03 20.94 10.71
CA ASP A 642 2.32 21.70 11.93
C ASP A 642 3.74 22.28 11.99
N ASP A 643 4.64 21.89 11.07
CA ASP A 643 6.00 22.45 11.01
C ASP A 643 5.94 23.92 10.61
N SER A 644 6.90 24.72 11.12
CA SER A 644 7.05 26.11 10.68
C SER A 644 7.29 26.18 9.16
N LEU A 645 6.90 27.30 8.55
CA LEU A 645 7.14 27.49 7.12
C LEU A 645 8.63 27.37 6.77
N ASP A 646 9.52 27.87 7.66
CA ASP A 646 10.97 27.76 7.48
C ASP A 646 11.43 26.29 7.38
N VAL A 647 10.97 25.40 8.26
CA VAL A 647 11.26 23.95 8.18
C VAL A 647 10.73 23.35 6.87
N ARG A 648 9.48 23.68 6.51
CA ARG A 648 8.83 23.13 5.31
C ARG A 648 9.47 23.58 4.00
N VAL A 649 10.09 24.76 3.94
CA VAL A 649 10.72 25.26 2.70
C VAL A 649 12.22 24.97 2.63
N ASN A 650 12.90 24.78 3.77
CA ASN A 650 14.35 24.60 3.83
C ASN A 650 14.80 23.15 4.08
N THR A 651 13.86 22.23 4.40
CA THR A 651 14.16 20.83 4.67
C THR A 651 13.19 19.92 3.91
N VAL A 652 13.50 18.64 3.84
CA VAL A 652 12.59 17.60 3.36
C VAL A 652 11.89 16.86 4.51
N GLY A 653 11.88 17.50 5.69
CA GLY A 653 11.25 17.00 6.89
C GLY A 653 12.02 15.87 7.58
N ARG A 654 11.30 15.15 8.42
CA ARG A 654 11.79 14.03 9.24
C ARG A 654 11.33 12.68 8.69
N PRO A 655 11.92 11.54 9.14
CA PRO A 655 11.52 10.21 8.68
C PRO A 655 10.03 9.94 8.87
N LEU A 656 9.41 9.31 7.89
CA LEU A 656 8.04 8.81 8.02
C LEU A 656 7.95 7.77 9.14
N PHE A 657 6.78 7.64 9.76
CA PHE A 657 6.56 6.64 10.79
C PHE A 657 6.95 5.23 10.28
N GLY A 658 7.77 4.51 11.07
CA GLY A 658 8.27 3.17 10.71
C GLY A 658 9.41 3.15 9.68
N VAL A 659 9.95 4.30 9.30
CA VAL A 659 11.12 4.44 8.43
C VAL A 659 12.30 4.98 9.24
N GLN A 660 13.47 4.37 9.07
CA GLN A 660 14.74 4.85 9.61
C GLN A 660 15.56 5.51 8.50
N CYS A 661 16.16 6.63 8.81
CA CYS A 661 17.03 7.36 7.89
C CYS A 661 18.34 7.71 8.57
N LYS A 662 19.43 7.65 7.81
CA LYS A 662 20.77 8.06 8.28
C LYS A 662 21.56 8.66 7.14
N ILE A 663 22.65 9.35 7.51
CA ILE A 663 23.65 9.86 6.59
C ILE A 663 24.95 9.08 6.80
N VAL A 664 25.52 8.59 5.71
CA VAL A 664 26.78 7.84 5.75
C VAL A 664 27.83 8.49 4.84
N ASP A 665 29.09 8.26 5.16
CA ASP A 665 30.19 8.59 4.27
C ASP A 665 30.12 7.73 3.00
N PRO A 666 30.11 8.31 1.80
CA PRO A 666 29.94 7.54 0.56
C PRO A 666 31.06 6.53 0.25
N GLU A 667 32.26 6.68 0.85
CA GLU A 667 33.40 5.82 0.61
C GLU A 667 33.54 4.73 1.68
N THR A 668 33.39 5.13 2.97
CA THR A 668 33.59 4.21 4.10
C THR A 668 32.33 3.55 4.61
N TYR A 669 31.14 4.10 4.25
CA TYR A 669 29.80 3.72 4.73
C TYR A 669 29.64 3.88 6.26
N GLU A 670 30.51 4.63 6.93
CA GLU A 670 30.37 4.97 8.35
C GLU A 670 29.30 6.05 8.56
N ASP A 671 28.57 5.97 9.67
CA ASP A 671 27.53 6.96 10.03
C ASP A 671 28.18 8.33 10.30
N LEU A 672 27.62 9.38 9.71
CA LEU A 672 28.07 10.74 9.89
C LEU A 672 27.25 11.50 10.95
N PRO A 673 27.86 12.45 11.67
CA PRO A 673 27.16 13.30 12.63
C PRO A 673 26.24 14.32 11.94
N ASP A 674 25.43 15.03 12.75
CA ASP A 674 24.58 16.12 12.26
C ASP A 674 25.40 17.22 11.57
N ASP A 675 24.78 17.92 10.62
CA ASP A 675 25.34 18.99 9.81
C ASP A 675 26.52 18.60 8.90
N VAL A 676 26.78 17.31 8.70
CA VAL A 676 27.78 16.80 7.76
C VAL A 676 27.09 16.18 6.55
N ASP A 677 27.55 16.55 5.34
CA ASP A 677 27.02 15.98 4.09
C ASP A 677 27.54 14.56 3.85
N GLY A 678 26.67 13.68 3.46
CA GLY A 678 26.95 12.31 3.08
C GLY A 678 25.81 11.67 2.31
N GLU A 679 25.92 10.39 2.01
CA GLU A 679 24.87 9.65 1.31
C GLU A 679 23.65 9.43 2.24
N PHE A 680 22.47 9.75 1.72
CA PHE A 680 21.22 9.45 2.41
C PHE A 680 20.87 7.95 2.27
N CYS A 681 20.69 7.27 3.38
CA CYS A 681 20.27 5.88 3.44
C CYS A 681 18.94 5.73 4.19
N ALA A 682 18.08 4.83 3.71
CA ALA A 682 16.80 4.56 4.31
C ALA A 682 16.57 3.07 4.55
N LYS A 683 15.85 2.75 5.63
CA LYS A 683 15.44 1.38 5.98
C LYS A 683 14.06 1.38 6.59
N GLY A 684 13.17 0.48 6.16
CA GLY A 684 11.82 0.36 6.72
C GLY A 684 10.88 -0.43 5.81
N TYR A 685 9.61 -0.39 6.18
CA TYR A 685 8.55 -1.05 5.41
C TYR A 685 8.47 -0.51 3.97
N ASN A 686 8.96 0.70 3.71
CA ASN A 686 8.86 1.39 2.43
C ASN A 686 9.89 0.91 1.39
N ILE A 687 10.91 0.16 1.78
CA ILE A 687 11.96 -0.26 0.85
C ILE A 687 11.45 -1.36 -0.08
N MET A 688 11.72 -1.20 -1.38
CA MET A 688 11.34 -2.14 -2.43
C MET A 688 11.79 -3.57 -2.14
N LYS A 689 11.11 -4.54 -2.71
CA LYS A 689 11.54 -5.95 -2.67
C LYS A 689 12.81 -6.21 -3.50
N GLY A 690 13.10 -5.34 -4.44
CA GLY A 690 14.25 -5.38 -5.34
C GLY A 690 13.89 -5.01 -6.77
N TYR A 691 14.87 -5.10 -7.67
CA TYR A 691 14.68 -4.91 -9.11
C TYR A 691 14.32 -6.25 -9.78
N TYR A 692 13.25 -6.28 -10.57
CA TYR A 692 12.80 -7.48 -11.26
C TYR A 692 13.86 -8.05 -12.19
N LYS A 693 14.23 -9.33 -12.00
CA LYS A 693 15.27 -10.05 -12.76
C LYS A 693 16.68 -9.42 -12.70
N MET A 694 16.94 -8.56 -11.72
CA MET A 694 18.22 -7.86 -11.59
C MET A 694 18.79 -8.01 -10.16
N PRO A 695 19.21 -9.22 -9.73
CA PRO A 695 19.67 -9.46 -8.36
C PRO A 695 20.97 -8.69 -8.03
N GLU A 696 21.89 -8.53 -8.97
CA GLU A 696 23.13 -7.76 -8.76
C GLU A 696 22.84 -6.27 -8.54
N ALA A 697 21.94 -5.68 -9.34
CA ALA A 697 21.53 -4.31 -9.17
C ALA A 697 20.79 -4.10 -7.83
N THR A 698 20.03 -5.11 -7.40
CA THR A 698 19.34 -5.10 -6.10
C THR A 698 20.36 -5.12 -4.96
N ALA A 699 21.36 -6.01 -5.02
CA ALA A 699 22.42 -6.11 -4.02
C ALA A 699 23.32 -4.85 -3.97
N ALA A 700 23.46 -4.13 -5.08
CA ALA A 700 24.17 -2.85 -5.13
C ALA A 700 23.35 -1.68 -4.54
N ALA A 701 22.01 -1.78 -4.54
CA ALA A 701 21.14 -0.72 -4.03
C ALA A 701 20.74 -0.93 -2.56
N ILE A 702 20.60 -2.19 -2.14
CA ILE A 702 20.19 -2.55 -0.77
C ILE A 702 21.31 -3.40 -0.17
N ASP A 703 21.90 -2.91 0.91
CA ASP A 703 22.98 -3.62 1.59
C ASP A 703 22.48 -4.84 2.39
N LYS A 704 23.43 -5.61 2.94
CA LYS A 704 23.15 -6.83 3.73
C LYS A 704 22.31 -6.59 4.99
N ASP A 705 22.33 -5.37 5.51
CA ASP A 705 21.62 -4.96 6.70
C ASP A 705 20.23 -4.36 6.38
N GLY A 706 19.87 -4.29 5.08
CA GLY A 706 18.59 -3.82 4.57
C GLY A 706 18.47 -2.30 4.41
N TRP A 707 19.60 -1.59 4.37
CA TRP A 707 19.63 -0.16 4.05
C TRP A 707 19.63 0.05 2.54
N LEU A 708 18.72 0.88 2.07
CA LEU A 708 18.72 1.39 0.70
C LEU A 708 19.70 2.56 0.61
N HIS A 709 20.69 2.43 -0.27
CA HIS A 709 21.61 3.47 -0.67
C HIS A 709 20.99 4.29 -1.81
N THR A 710 20.64 5.54 -1.54
CA THR A 710 19.86 6.33 -2.50
C THR A 710 20.69 6.97 -3.60
N GLY A 711 21.99 7.12 -3.39
CA GLY A 711 22.87 7.89 -4.25
C GLY A 711 22.63 9.40 -4.18
N ASP A 712 21.74 9.86 -3.31
CA ASP A 712 21.50 11.28 -3.05
C ASP A 712 22.32 11.74 -1.83
N LEU A 713 22.85 12.95 -1.91
CA LEU A 713 23.59 13.60 -0.83
C LEU A 713 22.64 14.42 0.04
N ALA A 714 22.80 14.28 1.35
CA ALA A 714 22.02 15.02 2.33
C ALA A 714 22.79 15.23 3.62
N ARG A 715 22.25 16.09 4.48
CA ARG A 715 22.68 16.22 5.88
C ARG A 715 21.47 16.11 6.80
N ARG A 716 21.70 15.61 8.01
CA ARG A 716 20.70 15.66 9.08
C ARG A 716 20.96 16.90 9.92
N THR A 717 19.91 17.67 10.19
CA THR A 717 19.96 18.84 11.06
C THR A 717 19.86 18.42 12.53
N PRO A 718 20.33 19.24 13.50
CA PRO A 718 20.27 18.89 14.94
C PRO A 718 18.85 18.67 15.49
N ASP A 719 17.84 19.23 14.85
CA ASP A 719 16.41 19.04 15.17
C ASP A 719 15.80 17.80 14.50
N GLY A 720 16.63 16.98 13.82
CA GLY A 720 16.25 15.69 13.24
C GLY A 720 15.59 15.75 11.86
N ASN A 721 15.53 16.93 11.23
CA ASN A 721 15.12 17.06 9.84
C ASN A 721 16.28 16.72 8.88
N PHE A 722 15.96 16.50 7.60
CA PHE A 722 16.94 16.24 6.56
C PHE A 722 16.92 17.36 5.51
N LYS A 723 18.09 17.65 4.95
CA LYS A 723 18.24 18.60 3.86
C LYS A 723 19.01 17.93 2.72
N ILE A 724 18.41 17.88 1.54
CA ILE A 724 19.06 17.33 0.35
C ILE A 724 20.04 18.37 -0.19
N THR A 725 21.29 17.98 -0.35
CA THR A 725 22.38 18.85 -0.80
C THR A 725 22.84 18.53 -2.21
N GLY A 726 22.42 17.38 -2.77
CA GLY A 726 22.72 17.05 -4.17
C GLY A 726 22.54 15.57 -4.50
N ARG A 727 23.26 15.18 -5.53
CA ARG A 727 23.43 13.77 -5.92
C ARG A 727 24.88 13.44 -6.04
N ILE A 728 25.30 12.26 -5.61
CA ILE A 728 26.66 11.77 -5.75
C ILE A 728 27.13 11.89 -7.22
N LYS A 729 26.25 11.55 -8.18
CA LYS A 729 26.52 11.62 -9.63
C LYS A 729 26.53 13.01 -10.25
N ASP A 730 25.81 13.96 -9.64
CA ASP A 730 25.73 15.34 -10.12
C ASP A 730 26.75 16.24 -9.40
N MET A 731 27.42 15.71 -8.37
CA MET A 731 28.50 16.40 -7.66
C MET A 731 29.63 16.70 -8.65
N ILE A 732 30.08 17.93 -8.66
CA ILE A 732 31.16 18.42 -9.54
C ILE A 732 32.46 18.28 -8.80
N ILE A 733 33.40 17.51 -9.34
CA ILE A 733 34.74 17.34 -8.76
C ILE A 733 35.70 18.29 -9.48
N ARG A 734 35.90 19.44 -8.90
CA ARG A 734 36.80 20.50 -9.47
C ARG A 734 38.12 20.59 -8.75
N GLY A 735 39.17 20.04 -9.37
CA GLY A 735 40.52 20.08 -8.82
C GLY A 735 40.64 19.39 -7.45
N GLY A 736 39.88 18.36 -7.19
CA GLY A 736 39.81 17.63 -5.92
C GLY A 736 38.83 18.21 -4.87
N GLU A 737 38.16 19.30 -5.19
CA GLU A 737 37.11 19.91 -4.35
C GLU A 737 35.71 19.41 -4.81
N ASN A 738 34.91 18.96 -3.85
CA ASN A 738 33.52 18.54 -4.09
C ASN A 738 32.62 19.76 -4.10
N ILE A 739 31.98 20.05 -5.20
CA ILE A 739 31.06 21.18 -5.36
C ILE A 739 29.64 20.63 -5.59
N TYR A 740 28.73 21.11 -4.79
CA TYR A 740 27.32 20.69 -4.82
C TYR A 740 26.51 21.67 -5.67
N PRO A 741 25.99 21.25 -6.85
CA PRO A 741 25.22 22.11 -7.76
C PRO A 741 24.07 22.84 -7.08
N LYS A 742 23.37 22.16 -6.19
CA LYS A 742 22.19 22.68 -5.49
C LYS A 742 22.48 23.97 -4.70
N GLU A 743 23.61 24.06 -4.04
CA GLU A 743 24.00 25.24 -3.28
C GLU A 743 24.14 26.49 -4.17
N ILE A 744 24.69 26.29 -5.37
CA ILE A 744 24.89 27.37 -6.34
C ILE A 744 23.53 27.71 -7.03
N GLU A 745 22.72 26.72 -7.33
CA GLU A 745 21.38 26.88 -7.88
C GLU A 745 20.49 27.71 -6.96
N ASP A 746 20.40 27.33 -5.66
CA ASP A 746 19.60 28.04 -4.66
C ASP A 746 20.02 29.50 -4.55
N PHE A 747 21.33 29.77 -4.63
CA PHE A 747 21.82 31.13 -4.58
C PHE A 747 21.50 31.94 -5.84
N ILE A 748 21.77 31.40 -7.03
CA ILE A 748 21.48 32.09 -8.29
C ILE A 748 19.96 32.33 -8.45
N TYR A 749 19.13 31.42 -7.91
CA TYR A 749 17.67 31.56 -7.94
C TYR A 749 17.17 32.83 -7.21
N THR A 750 17.95 33.37 -6.27
CA THR A 750 17.61 34.63 -5.59
C THR A 750 17.88 35.88 -6.45
N HIS A 751 18.53 35.74 -7.61
CA HIS A 751 18.80 36.85 -8.52
C HIS A 751 17.51 37.43 -9.10
N PRO A 752 17.26 38.77 -9.07
CA PRO A 752 15.94 39.34 -9.42
C PRO A 752 15.47 39.05 -10.85
N LYS A 753 16.40 38.84 -11.81
CA LYS A 753 16.12 38.55 -13.21
C LYS A 753 16.01 37.07 -13.53
N VAL A 754 16.39 36.17 -12.62
CA VAL A 754 16.38 34.72 -12.85
C VAL A 754 15.00 34.14 -12.57
N ARG A 755 14.47 33.38 -13.50
CA ARG A 755 13.26 32.58 -13.36
C ARG A 755 13.58 31.20 -12.84
N ASP A 756 14.60 30.53 -13.42
CA ASP A 756 15.03 29.19 -13.03
C ASP A 756 16.51 28.99 -13.40
N VAL A 757 17.19 28.07 -12.71
CA VAL A 757 18.60 27.77 -12.94
C VAL A 757 18.93 26.32 -12.64
N GLN A 758 19.79 25.74 -13.46
CA GLN A 758 20.39 24.42 -13.21
C GLN A 758 21.90 24.52 -13.33
N VAL A 759 22.61 23.90 -12.42
CA VAL A 759 24.07 23.85 -12.40
C VAL A 759 24.52 22.43 -12.71
N ILE A 760 25.46 22.32 -13.65
CA ILE A 760 26.04 21.07 -14.13
C ILE A 760 27.56 21.13 -14.15
N GLY A 761 28.22 19.96 -13.98
CA GLY A 761 29.63 19.80 -14.26
C GLY A 761 29.86 19.61 -15.75
N VAL A 762 30.83 20.31 -16.31
CA VAL A 762 31.30 20.09 -17.68
C VAL A 762 32.77 19.69 -17.65
N PRO A 763 33.28 18.86 -18.58
CA PRO A 763 34.65 18.37 -18.58
C PRO A 763 35.66 19.53 -18.71
N ASP A 764 36.76 19.46 -17.96
CA ASP A 764 37.89 20.42 -18.06
C ASP A 764 39.23 19.70 -17.97
N GLU A 765 40.19 20.06 -18.88
CA GLU A 765 41.49 19.39 -18.98
C GLU A 765 42.41 19.63 -17.74
N GLN A 766 42.19 20.71 -17.00
CA GLN A 766 43.03 21.09 -15.86
C GLN A 766 42.45 20.67 -14.50
N TYR A 767 41.15 20.80 -14.34
CA TYR A 767 40.46 20.60 -13.06
C TYR A 767 39.57 19.32 -13.03
N GLY A 768 39.55 18.55 -14.13
CA GLY A 768 38.64 17.41 -14.31
C GLY A 768 37.24 17.86 -14.71
N GLU A 769 36.65 18.72 -13.89
CA GLU A 769 35.36 19.34 -14.18
C GLU A 769 35.36 20.83 -13.88
N GLU A 770 34.50 21.56 -14.57
CA GLU A 770 34.19 22.98 -14.33
C GLU A 770 32.68 23.19 -14.17
N ILE A 771 32.32 24.29 -13.50
CA ILE A 771 30.91 24.62 -13.21
C ILE A 771 30.31 25.36 -14.39
N MET A 772 29.14 24.89 -14.84
CA MET A 772 28.30 25.63 -15.78
C MET A 772 26.92 25.89 -15.19
N ALA A 773 26.48 27.16 -15.18
CA ALA A 773 25.12 27.53 -14.84
C ALA A 773 24.28 27.69 -16.11
N VAL A 774 23.17 26.97 -16.20
CA VAL A 774 22.20 27.11 -17.28
C VAL A 774 20.98 27.83 -16.72
N VAL A 775 20.69 29.02 -17.23
CA VAL A 775 19.77 29.99 -16.62
C VAL A 775 18.58 30.27 -17.54
N ILE A 776 17.38 30.30 -16.99
CA ILE A 776 16.17 30.84 -17.60
C ILE A 776 15.89 32.20 -16.97
N LEU A 777 15.83 33.25 -17.76
CA LEU A 777 15.46 34.59 -17.30
C LEU A 777 13.93 34.75 -17.25
N LYS A 778 13.46 35.67 -16.42
CA LYS A 778 12.08 36.14 -16.41
C LYS A 778 11.73 36.80 -17.74
N GLU A 779 10.46 36.81 -18.12
CA GLU A 779 9.99 37.37 -19.36
C GLU A 779 10.31 38.88 -19.44
N GLY A 780 10.91 39.28 -20.55
CA GLY A 780 11.33 40.68 -20.78
C GLY A 780 12.65 41.06 -20.13
N GLU A 781 13.26 40.22 -19.29
CA GLU A 781 14.56 40.49 -18.67
C GLU A 781 15.72 40.08 -19.58
N THR A 782 16.83 40.77 -19.41
CA THR A 782 18.12 40.48 -20.06
C THR A 782 19.24 40.49 -19.04
N SER A 783 20.19 39.58 -19.17
CA SER A 783 21.37 39.50 -18.32
C SER A 783 22.60 39.06 -19.12
N SER A 784 23.76 39.28 -18.59
CA SER A 784 25.03 38.81 -19.17
C SER A 784 25.63 37.69 -18.32
N GLU A 785 26.50 36.88 -18.91
CA GLU A 785 27.25 35.87 -18.15
C GLU A 785 28.00 36.48 -16.95
N GLU A 786 28.64 37.64 -17.17
CA GLU A 786 29.42 38.30 -16.11
C GLU A 786 28.51 38.81 -14.98
N GLU A 787 27.30 39.28 -15.27
CA GLU A 787 26.34 39.69 -14.23
C GLU A 787 26.01 38.52 -13.28
N ILE A 788 25.74 37.34 -13.81
CA ILE A 788 25.46 36.14 -13.00
C ILE A 788 26.71 35.67 -12.24
N LYS A 789 27.88 35.68 -12.92
CA LYS A 789 29.16 35.31 -12.29
C LYS A 789 29.53 36.25 -11.15
N ASP A 790 29.35 37.56 -11.36
CA ASP A 790 29.63 38.58 -10.34
C ASP A 790 28.65 38.46 -9.16
N TYR A 791 27.42 38.17 -9.43
CA TYR A 791 26.41 37.90 -8.38
C TYR A 791 26.86 36.76 -7.45
N VAL A 792 27.32 35.66 -8.02
CA VAL A 792 27.87 34.52 -7.25
C VAL A 792 29.19 34.91 -6.58
N ARG A 793 30.10 35.55 -7.28
CA ARG A 793 31.43 35.91 -6.80
C ARG A 793 31.40 36.82 -5.56
N THR A 794 30.40 37.66 -5.50
CA THR A 794 30.25 38.63 -4.40
C THR A 794 29.80 37.98 -3.08
N HIS A 795 29.15 36.79 -3.17
CA HIS A 795 28.50 36.20 -2.01
C HIS A 795 28.95 34.75 -1.68
N MET A 796 29.64 34.08 -2.62
CA MET A 796 30.07 32.70 -2.45
C MET A 796 31.58 32.55 -2.63
N ALA A 797 32.16 31.45 -2.14
CA ALA A 797 33.56 31.14 -2.27
C ALA A 797 33.98 31.07 -3.78
N LYS A 798 35.20 31.52 -4.07
CA LYS A 798 35.72 31.65 -5.43
C LYS A 798 35.64 30.37 -6.28
N HIS A 799 35.81 29.21 -5.67
CA HIS A 799 35.75 27.91 -6.36
C HIS A 799 34.31 27.52 -6.77
N LYS A 800 33.28 28.16 -6.23
CA LYS A 800 31.83 27.92 -6.55
C LYS A 800 31.32 28.85 -7.65
N VAL A 801 32.14 29.79 -8.14
CA VAL A 801 31.74 30.69 -9.21
C VAL A 801 31.70 29.94 -10.54
N PRO A 802 30.56 29.92 -11.25
CA PRO A 802 30.48 29.26 -12.56
C PRO A 802 31.47 29.80 -13.57
N ARG A 803 32.22 28.93 -14.21
CA ARG A 803 33.10 29.33 -15.33
C ARG A 803 32.29 29.67 -16.57
N TYR A 804 31.21 28.91 -16.80
CA TYR A 804 30.31 29.07 -17.92
C TYR A 804 28.92 29.43 -17.45
N VAL A 805 28.22 30.31 -18.20
CA VAL A 805 26.82 30.63 -18.00
C VAL A 805 26.16 30.57 -19.37
N SER A 806 25.03 29.87 -19.49
CA SER A 806 24.21 29.79 -20.71
C SER A 806 22.78 30.17 -20.41
N PHE A 807 22.16 30.90 -21.32
CA PHE A 807 20.76 31.31 -21.20
C PHE A 807 19.91 30.47 -22.15
N VAL A 808 18.87 29.82 -21.62
CA VAL A 808 17.95 28.98 -22.38
C VAL A 808 16.49 29.40 -22.13
N LYS A 809 15.59 28.97 -23.00
CA LYS A 809 14.14 29.23 -22.82
C LYS A 809 13.46 28.17 -21.99
N GLU A 810 13.96 26.94 -22.05
CA GLU A 810 13.44 25.78 -21.31
C GLU A 810 14.54 24.76 -21.06
N PHE A 811 14.39 23.94 -20.00
CA PHE A 811 15.28 22.82 -19.74
C PHE A 811 14.77 21.55 -20.41
N PRO A 812 15.64 20.61 -20.82
CA PRO A 812 15.21 19.28 -21.23
C PRO A 812 14.59 18.54 -20.04
N MET A 813 13.34 18.06 -20.21
CA MET A 813 12.60 17.38 -19.16
C MET A 813 12.09 16.03 -19.65
N ASN A 814 11.90 15.09 -18.71
CA ASN A 814 11.17 13.86 -18.99
C ASN A 814 9.63 14.10 -18.93
N ALA A 815 8.84 13.04 -19.25
CA ALA A 815 7.38 13.12 -19.23
C ALA A 815 6.76 13.38 -17.83
N ALA A 816 7.52 13.12 -16.76
CA ALA A 816 7.10 13.41 -15.39
C ALA A 816 7.49 14.84 -14.94
N GLY A 817 8.05 15.67 -15.83
CA GLY A 817 8.47 17.02 -15.51
C GLY A 817 9.84 17.13 -14.82
N LYS A 818 10.61 16.04 -14.77
CA LYS A 818 11.94 16.03 -14.17
C LYS A 818 13.00 16.51 -15.18
N ILE A 819 13.84 17.45 -14.74
CA ILE A 819 14.95 18.00 -15.54
C ILE A 819 16.02 16.93 -15.79
N LEU A 820 16.52 16.85 -17.02
CA LEU A 820 17.50 15.85 -17.48
C LEU A 820 18.90 16.48 -17.54
N LYS A 821 19.59 16.57 -16.38
CA LYS A 821 20.93 17.16 -16.29
C LYS A 821 21.97 16.47 -17.18
N TYR A 822 21.87 15.15 -17.38
CA TYR A 822 22.77 14.42 -18.27
C TYR A 822 22.70 14.93 -19.71
N LYS A 823 21.46 15.22 -20.19
CA LYS A 823 21.26 15.78 -21.53
C LYS A 823 21.78 17.22 -21.62
N MET A 824 21.57 18.01 -20.57
CA MET A 824 22.16 19.35 -20.48
C MET A 824 23.69 19.29 -20.53
N ARG A 825 24.31 18.28 -19.91
CA ARG A 825 25.78 18.06 -19.97
C ARG A 825 26.24 17.70 -21.40
N GLU A 826 25.52 16.77 -22.07
CA GLU A 826 25.80 16.42 -23.48
C GLU A 826 25.71 17.66 -24.39
N ASP A 827 24.62 18.43 -24.28
CA ASP A 827 24.40 19.65 -25.05
C ASP A 827 25.49 20.71 -24.75
N ALA A 828 25.94 20.82 -23.50
CA ALA A 828 27.00 21.72 -23.08
C ALA A 828 28.38 21.32 -23.62
N VAL A 829 28.72 20.02 -23.65
CA VAL A 829 29.96 19.50 -24.25
C VAL A 829 30.02 19.84 -25.75
N GLU A 830 28.90 19.73 -26.46
CA GLU A 830 28.81 20.11 -27.87
C GLU A 830 28.91 21.62 -28.07
N LEU A 831 28.13 22.40 -27.29
CA LEU A 831 28.10 23.87 -27.36
C LEU A 831 29.47 24.51 -27.07
N LEU A 832 30.15 24.01 -26.05
CA LEU A 832 31.46 24.53 -25.61
C LEU A 832 32.64 23.87 -26.33
N LYS A 833 32.41 22.88 -27.21
CA LYS A 833 33.44 22.12 -27.95
C LYS A 833 34.44 21.41 -27.03
N LEU A 834 33.94 20.79 -25.97
CA LEU A 834 34.74 20.13 -24.92
C LEU A 834 34.99 18.65 -25.19
N GLN A 835 34.79 18.15 -26.41
CA GLN A 835 34.92 16.71 -26.77
C GLN A 835 36.29 16.11 -26.44
N LYS A 836 37.36 16.94 -26.50
CA LYS A 836 38.70 16.50 -26.12
C LYS A 836 38.85 16.27 -24.63
N ALA A 837 38.27 17.15 -23.82
CA ALA A 837 38.27 17.04 -22.36
C ALA A 837 37.37 15.88 -21.90
N ASP A 838 36.20 15.67 -22.57
CA ASP A 838 35.26 14.57 -22.28
C ASP A 838 35.87 13.17 -22.59
N SER A 839 36.85 13.09 -23.48
CA SER A 839 37.56 11.84 -23.81
C SER A 839 38.65 11.43 -22.81
N ILE A 840 38.95 12.28 -21.84
CA ILE A 840 39.94 12.01 -20.78
C ILE A 840 39.26 11.16 -19.71
N VAL A 841 39.57 9.87 -19.66
CA VAL A 841 39.11 8.96 -18.59
C VAL A 841 39.85 9.37 -17.31
N THR A 842 39.15 10.01 -16.37
CA THR A 842 39.63 10.15 -15.01
C THR A 842 39.37 8.85 -14.24
N ALA A 843 40.44 8.30 -13.64
CA ALA A 843 40.41 7.07 -12.87
C ALA A 843 39.49 7.18 -11.62
#